data_ff724d8884bcf8a5324abe5189e38499
#
_entry.id   ff724d8884bcf8a5324abe5189e38499
#
_cell.length_a   1.000
_cell.length_b   1.000
_cell.length_c   1.000
_cell.angle_alpha   90.00
_cell.angle_beta   90.00
_cell.angle_gamma   90.00
#
_symmetry.space_group_name_H-M   'P 1'
#
loop_
_entity.id
_entity.type
_entity.pdbx_description
1 polymer ?
#
loop_
_entity_poly.entity_id
_entity_poly.type
_entity_poly.pdbx_seq_one_letter_code
_entity_poly.pdbx_strand_id
1 'polypeptide(L)'
;MQKLHHAQGMSKETFLAFVLIGLVLGWISGTLLLTIDILFPGLVFVVLIYIAGKKGGKFLLIFLIPFVFSLAISGVLALLPIERGFKNIQGIIIETKANYFIMSNGIRRYYIYEKTTIREVGDIVSIKGYVSELSFTEYESKFSFEEYLRKMGVKEQINVSSIAAIFERPIRLRRKELLFLNNFDPLTKGTIDLLLFAKKDYSNETVALANTIGCLNILSGSGIVYAGFLRFCDTICSYRFKENQTKIIVFILAVFTIPLFLGKIGAYRVLILKSFDVFYVLSKKERSPYLFRLSLAGLILFFLNPFHSLNTGYLLGFGLAFYIFFNSSCFYYFKNKQKKFLKFLSLEYFLLPLFNIRGEFKLLAPLFTFIFLPFAYCFSFLSLLSFLSVPYESLLKFCSSFLNKSLVFIDKISLSIPLGDFPKWCVFLFYFAIFLALYFYDLGLTHFSKIGAFVQICSLLVPSLPVMAPYIQQVSFINVGQGDAILIRDGLTSVLLDCGGVLSFDLAQEVDIPFLRKEKIYKLDCLIASHSDYDHIGAKDSLTSKFSVQKFVTSKEEFPLTIGNLTFVNYNVYSGENVNEKSLVLSLNFMGKIFLFTGDADKNIEKQIIRDNPNLKADILKLGHHGSKTSSCKEFLEQISPEVCVISVGKNNKYGHPDKEVIKRLNELGLKYRRTDEEGTITYRRYFHQPLGDL
;
A
#
# COMPACT_ATOMS: atom_id res chain seq x y z
N MET A 1 -23.81 7.04 41.10
CA MET A 1 -23.78 8.51 40.97
C MET A 1 -22.99 8.94 39.75
N GLN A 2 -23.53 8.72 38.51
CA GLN A 2 -22.93 9.19 37.26
C GLN A 2 -24.01 9.53 36.20
N LYS A 3 -25.19 10.00 36.66
CA LYS A 3 -26.32 10.42 35.81
C LYS A 3 -26.42 11.93 35.60
N LEU A 4 -25.36 12.69 35.87
CA LEU A 4 -25.47 14.19 35.93
C LEU A 4 -24.58 14.92 34.92
N HIS A 5 -24.09 14.28 33.83
CA HIS A 5 -23.37 15.01 32.78
C HIS A 5 -24.07 15.17 31.44
N HIS A 6 -25.39 14.97 31.40
CA HIS A 6 -26.17 15.07 30.13
C HIS A 6 -26.74 16.44 29.81
N ALA A 7 -26.41 17.49 30.57
CA ALA A 7 -26.94 18.85 30.33
C ALA A 7 -25.86 19.93 30.16
N GLN A 8 -24.59 19.57 30.02
CA GLN A 8 -23.51 20.53 29.70
C GLN A 8 -23.32 20.62 28.19
N GLY A 9 -23.30 21.84 27.66
CA GLY A 9 -22.98 22.13 26.26
C GLY A 9 -21.64 21.50 25.84
N MET A 10 -21.48 21.29 24.55
CA MET A 10 -20.26 20.66 23.96
C MET A 10 -19.01 21.31 24.51
N SER A 11 -18.07 20.51 25.07
CA SER A 11 -16.78 21.03 25.46
C SER A 11 -16.02 21.53 24.23
N LYS A 12 -15.15 22.55 24.41
CA LYS A 12 -14.28 23.06 23.33
C LYS A 12 -13.45 21.97 22.66
N GLU A 13 -13.14 20.92 23.40
CA GLU A 13 -12.38 19.76 22.95
C GLU A 13 -13.16 18.92 21.96
N THR A 14 -14.40 18.58 22.32
CA THR A 14 -15.30 17.81 21.46
C THR A 14 -15.63 18.61 20.20
N PHE A 15 -15.82 19.94 20.30
CA PHE A 15 -15.99 20.82 19.17
C PHE A 15 -14.84 20.71 18.15
N LEU A 16 -13.60 20.89 18.59
CA LEU A 16 -12.44 20.81 17.69
C LEU A 16 -12.25 19.41 17.10
N ALA A 17 -12.54 18.35 17.85
CA ALA A 17 -12.46 16.99 17.34
C ALA A 17 -13.47 16.76 16.20
N PHE A 18 -14.72 17.21 16.35
CA PHE A 18 -15.74 17.10 15.30
C PHE A 18 -15.40 17.93 14.06
N VAL A 19 -14.87 19.15 14.22
CA VAL A 19 -14.39 19.98 13.10
C VAL A 19 -13.27 19.26 12.35
N LEU A 20 -12.27 18.72 13.06
CA LEU A 20 -11.17 17.99 12.45
C LEU A 20 -11.67 16.75 11.68
N ILE A 21 -12.53 15.95 12.29
CA ILE A 21 -13.09 14.75 11.65
C ILE A 21 -13.87 15.14 10.39
N GLY A 22 -14.70 16.20 10.47
CA GLY A 22 -15.47 16.71 9.32
C GLY A 22 -14.55 17.12 8.16
N LEU A 23 -13.52 17.91 8.42
CA LEU A 23 -12.54 18.34 7.40
C LEU A 23 -11.83 17.16 6.76
N VAL A 24 -11.32 16.22 7.57
CA VAL A 24 -10.57 15.06 7.07
C VAL A 24 -11.47 14.16 6.22
N LEU A 25 -12.66 13.83 6.69
CA LEU A 25 -13.60 13.00 5.94
C LEU A 25 -14.07 13.67 4.65
N GLY A 26 -14.37 14.97 4.69
CA GLY A 26 -14.74 15.73 3.50
C GLY A 26 -13.63 15.74 2.46
N TRP A 27 -12.37 15.90 2.88
CA TRP A 27 -11.22 15.86 1.99
C TRP A 27 -11.03 14.49 1.35
N ILE A 28 -11.08 13.42 2.16
CA ILE A 28 -10.99 12.04 1.68
C ILE A 28 -12.11 11.75 0.67
N SER A 29 -13.36 12.11 1.00
CA SER A 29 -14.50 11.88 0.12
C SER A 29 -14.37 12.61 -1.21
N GLY A 30 -13.93 13.87 -1.20
CA GLY A 30 -13.77 14.65 -2.42
C GLY A 30 -12.61 14.19 -3.30
N THR A 31 -11.52 13.70 -2.72
CA THR A 31 -10.39 13.14 -3.48
C THR A 31 -10.73 11.78 -4.09
N LEU A 32 -11.62 11.01 -3.45
CA LEU A 32 -12.10 9.72 -3.91
C LEU A 32 -13.39 9.78 -4.74
N LEU A 33 -13.86 10.99 -5.09
CA LEU A 33 -15.14 11.22 -5.75
C LEU A 33 -15.30 10.47 -7.10
N LEU A 34 -14.18 10.14 -7.73
CA LEU A 34 -14.12 9.40 -8.99
C LEU A 34 -13.81 7.91 -8.81
N THR A 35 -13.76 7.41 -7.59
CA THR A 35 -13.44 6.01 -7.28
C THR A 35 -14.58 5.33 -6.54
N ILE A 36 -14.72 4.00 -6.70
CA ILE A 36 -15.70 3.17 -5.96
C ILE A 36 -15.51 3.26 -4.42
N ASP A 37 -14.32 3.63 -3.98
CA ASP A 37 -13.97 3.79 -2.56
C ASP A 37 -14.77 4.90 -1.84
N ILE A 38 -15.56 5.68 -2.55
CA ILE A 38 -16.43 6.75 -1.96
C ILE A 38 -17.56 6.20 -1.08
N LEU A 39 -18.01 4.96 -1.32
CA LEU A 39 -19.10 4.34 -0.53
C LEU A 39 -18.76 4.27 0.96
N PHE A 40 -17.55 4.37 1.31
CA PHE A 40 -16.95 4.13 2.56
C PHE A 40 -16.92 5.37 3.49
N PRO A 41 -16.34 6.50 3.07
CA PRO A 41 -16.54 7.79 3.73
C PRO A 41 -18.01 8.13 3.88
N GLY A 42 -18.85 7.73 2.91
CA GLY A 42 -20.30 7.93 2.95
C GLY A 42 -20.98 7.21 4.12
N LEU A 43 -20.61 5.97 4.41
CA LEU A 43 -21.17 5.23 5.55
C LEU A 43 -20.78 5.86 6.90
N VAL A 44 -19.53 6.29 7.04
CA VAL A 44 -19.07 7.03 8.23
C VAL A 44 -19.85 8.32 8.39
N PHE A 45 -20.06 9.02 7.29
CA PHE A 45 -20.80 10.25 7.25
C PHE A 45 -22.23 10.06 7.79
N VAL A 46 -22.96 9.03 7.34
CA VAL A 46 -24.32 8.71 7.79
C VAL A 46 -24.34 8.43 9.30
N VAL A 47 -23.38 7.68 9.83
CA VAL A 47 -23.34 7.35 11.26
C VAL A 47 -22.97 8.57 12.10
N LEU A 48 -22.02 9.38 11.65
CA LEU A 48 -21.67 10.62 12.36
C LEU A 48 -22.81 11.63 12.33
N ILE A 49 -23.59 11.71 11.24
CA ILE A 49 -24.85 12.47 11.17
C ILE A 49 -25.83 11.95 12.22
N TYR A 50 -26.03 10.63 12.32
CA TYR A 50 -26.93 10.04 13.30
C TYR A 50 -26.49 10.34 14.75
N ILE A 51 -25.22 10.21 15.06
CA ILE A 51 -24.66 10.52 16.38
C ILE A 51 -24.79 12.02 16.68
N ALA A 52 -24.46 12.88 15.74
CA ALA A 52 -24.56 14.33 15.88
C ALA A 52 -26.01 14.79 15.98
N GLY A 53 -26.90 14.20 15.21
CA GLY A 53 -28.36 14.50 15.26
C GLY A 53 -28.99 14.16 16.61
N LYS A 54 -28.58 13.04 17.23
CA LYS A 54 -29.05 12.70 18.60
C LYS A 54 -28.54 13.66 19.68
N LYS A 55 -27.41 14.34 19.45
CA LYS A 55 -26.89 15.37 20.38
C LYS A 55 -27.41 16.78 20.10
N GLY A 56 -28.21 16.97 19.05
CA GLY A 56 -28.84 18.22 18.68
C GLY A 56 -28.28 18.88 17.42
N GLY A 57 -29.07 19.69 16.74
CA GLY A 57 -28.77 20.28 15.44
C GLY A 57 -27.50 21.13 15.39
N LYS A 58 -27.07 21.74 16.49
CA LYS A 58 -25.79 22.47 16.56
C LYS A 58 -24.58 21.56 16.37
N PHE A 59 -24.61 20.34 16.90
CA PHE A 59 -23.52 19.35 16.72
C PHE A 59 -23.42 18.87 15.28
N LEU A 60 -24.58 18.70 14.65
CA LEU A 60 -24.64 18.32 13.24
C LEU A 60 -24.00 19.39 12.35
N LEU A 61 -24.32 20.67 12.57
CA LEU A 61 -23.74 21.78 11.80
C LEU A 61 -22.23 21.91 11.97
N ILE A 62 -21.71 21.71 13.19
CA ILE A 62 -20.27 21.77 13.49
C ILE A 62 -19.49 20.71 12.73
N PHE A 63 -20.09 19.58 12.42
CA PHE A 63 -19.50 18.54 11.60
C PHE A 63 -19.72 18.76 10.10
N LEU A 64 -20.96 19.09 9.70
CA LEU A 64 -21.37 19.19 8.30
C LEU A 64 -20.69 20.36 7.57
N ILE A 65 -20.56 21.52 8.20
CA ILE A 65 -19.98 22.70 7.54
C ILE A 65 -18.53 22.43 7.14
N PRO A 66 -17.62 21.99 8.05
CA PRO A 66 -16.25 21.61 7.67
C PRO A 66 -16.19 20.48 6.65
N PHE A 67 -17.08 19.49 6.76
CA PHE A 67 -17.15 18.38 5.80
C PHE A 67 -17.46 18.87 4.38
N VAL A 68 -18.55 19.63 4.21
CA VAL A 68 -18.98 20.14 2.89
C VAL A 68 -17.93 21.10 2.31
N PHE A 69 -17.37 21.97 3.13
CA PHE A 69 -16.29 22.87 2.73
C PHE A 69 -15.08 22.12 2.19
N SER A 70 -14.61 21.12 2.93
CA SER A 70 -13.45 20.32 2.56
C SER A 70 -13.74 19.43 1.33
N LEU A 71 -14.94 18.83 1.26
CA LEU A 71 -15.43 18.07 0.11
C LEU A 71 -15.45 18.93 -1.17
N ALA A 72 -15.97 20.15 -1.09
CA ALA A 72 -16.05 21.04 -2.24
C ALA A 72 -14.66 21.40 -2.77
N ILE A 73 -13.74 21.80 -1.89
CA ILE A 73 -12.37 22.16 -2.31
C ILE A 73 -11.63 20.93 -2.90
N SER A 74 -11.66 19.79 -2.22
CA SER A 74 -10.97 18.60 -2.71
C SER A 74 -11.59 18.06 -4.00
N GLY A 75 -12.91 18.14 -4.16
CA GLY A 75 -13.63 17.79 -5.38
C GLY A 75 -13.23 18.69 -6.55
N VAL A 76 -13.18 20.02 -6.36
CA VAL A 76 -12.68 20.93 -7.39
C VAL A 76 -11.25 20.60 -7.80
N LEU A 77 -10.33 20.35 -6.85
CA LEU A 77 -8.98 19.96 -7.16
C LEU A 77 -8.91 18.60 -7.88
N ALA A 78 -9.81 17.66 -7.53
CA ALA A 78 -9.89 16.37 -8.20
C ALA A 78 -10.37 16.49 -9.66
N LEU A 79 -11.23 17.44 -9.96
CA LEU A 79 -11.79 17.70 -11.31
C LEU A 79 -10.93 18.61 -12.17
N LEU A 80 -9.85 19.21 -11.66
CA LEU A 80 -8.95 20.03 -12.48
C LEU A 80 -8.41 19.22 -13.68
N PRO A 81 -8.52 19.75 -14.92
CA PRO A 81 -8.05 19.07 -16.11
C PRO A 81 -6.54 18.88 -16.05
N ILE A 82 -6.07 17.77 -16.61
CA ILE A 82 -4.64 17.47 -16.74
C ILE A 82 -4.02 18.41 -17.77
N GLU A 83 -2.93 19.06 -17.38
CA GLU A 83 -2.15 19.88 -18.31
C GLU A 83 -1.26 19.01 -19.17
N ARG A 84 -1.14 19.36 -20.45
CA ARG A 84 -0.26 18.68 -21.39
C ARG A 84 0.52 19.70 -22.23
N GLY A 85 1.73 19.32 -22.65
CA GLY A 85 2.55 20.13 -23.53
C GLY A 85 3.83 20.66 -22.90
N PHE A 86 4.64 21.35 -23.71
CA PHE A 86 5.90 21.92 -23.28
C PHE A 86 5.68 23.21 -22.47
N LYS A 87 6.18 23.26 -21.25
CA LYS A 87 5.98 24.39 -20.32
C LYS A 87 7.24 24.74 -19.56
N ASN A 88 7.27 25.97 -19.05
CA ASN A 88 8.23 26.42 -18.05
C ASN A 88 7.45 26.69 -16.74
N ILE A 89 7.68 25.90 -15.71
CA ILE A 89 6.92 25.94 -14.47
C ILE A 89 7.86 26.23 -13.32
N GLN A 90 7.49 27.21 -12.51
CA GLN A 90 8.19 27.54 -11.26
C GLN A 90 7.41 26.98 -10.07
N GLY A 91 8.14 26.50 -9.08
CA GLY A 91 7.52 25.98 -7.87
C GLY A 91 8.50 25.64 -6.76
N ILE A 92 7.94 25.37 -5.59
CA ILE A 92 8.68 24.95 -4.39
C ILE A 92 8.72 23.44 -4.30
N ILE A 93 9.85 22.88 -3.93
CA ILE A 93 10.01 21.45 -3.67
C ILE A 93 9.37 21.12 -2.33
N ILE A 94 8.37 20.24 -2.33
CA ILE A 94 7.60 19.85 -1.14
C ILE A 94 7.98 18.47 -0.60
N GLU A 95 8.57 17.63 -1.45
CA GLU A 95 9.09 16.31 -1.05
C GLU A 95 10.28 15.92 -1.92
N THR A 96 11.28 15.24 -1.32
CA THR A 96 12.47 14.75 -2.03
C THR A 96 12.75 13.31 -1.63
N LYS A 97 13.01 12.45 -2.61
CA LYS A 97 13.43 11.06 -2.46
C LYS A 97 14.79 10.82 -3.14
N ALA A 98 15.21 9.56 -3.23
CA ALA A 98 16.51 9.22 -3.80
C ALA A 98 16.61 9.60 -5.28
N ASN A 99 15.55 9.34 -6.05
CA ASN A 99 15.51 9.43 -7.51
C ASN A 99 14.36 10.28 -8.06
N TYR A 100 13.68 11.03 -7.22
CA TYR A 100 12.64 11.97 -7.65
C TYR A 100 12.38 13.04 -6.58
N PHE A 101 11.71 14.10 -6.99
CA PHE A 101 11.11 15.06 -6.07
C PHE A 101 9.73 15.50 -6.56
N ILE A 102 8.93 16.05 -5.63
CA ILE A 102 7.62 16.62 -5.91
C ILE A 102 7.72 18.12 -5.75
N MET A 103 7.30 18.84 -6.79
CA MET A 103 7.24 20.30 -6.82
C MET A 103 5.78 20.77 -6.80
N SER A 104 5.51 21.87 -6.11
CA SER A 104 4.21 22.53 -6.11
C SER A 104 4.32 23.97 -6.60
N ASN A 105 3.40 24.38 -7.47
CA ASN A 105 3.25 25.79 -7.88
C ASN A 105 2.13 26.52 -7.07
N GLY A 106 1.65 25.89 -5.99
CA GLY A 106 0.55 26.38 -5.14
C GLY A 106 -0.79 25.70 -5.43
N ILE A 107 -1.14 25.50 -6.70
CA ILE A 107 -2.39 24.85 -7.12
C ILE A 107 -2.18 23.39 -7.49
N ARG A 108 -1.14 23.12 -8.27
CA ARG A 108 -0.81 21.81 -8.81
C ARG A 108 0.47 21.27 -8.24
N ARG A 109 0.62 19.95 -8.31
CA ARG A 109 1.80 19.23 -7.89
C ARG A 109 2.29 18.37 -9.03
N TYR A 110 3.60 18.36 -9.23
CA TYR A 110 4.26 17.69 -10.33
C TYR A 110 5.26 16.69 -9.80
N TYR A 111 5.27 15.50 -10.38
CA TYR A 111 6.32 14.51 -10.17
C TYR A 111 7.46 14.77 -11.16
N ILE A 112 8.68 14.80 -10.65
CA ILE A 112 9.90 15.02 -11.43
C ILE A 112 10.91 13.92 -11.09
N TYR A 113 11.28 13.13 -12.09
CA TYR A 113 12.33 12.14 -11.97
C TYR A 113 13.71 12.81 -12.12
N GLU A 114 14.63 12.49 -11.21
CA GLU A 114 16.03 12.92 -11.25
C GLU A 114 16.89 11.78 -10.69
N LYS A 115 17.74 11.17 -11.51
CA LYS A 115 18.47 9.92 -11.21
C LYS A 115 19.14 9.92 -9.83
N THR A 116 19.68 11.07 -9.41
CA THR A 116 20.21 11.27 -8.05
C THR A 116 19.88 12.67 -7.63
N THR A 117 18.86 12.82 -6.80
CA THR A 117 18.47 14.16 -6.36
C THR A 117 19.23 14.57 -5.09
N ILE A 118 19.86 15.73 -5.17
CA ILE A 118 20.53 16.43 -4.04
C ILE A 118 19.71 17.65 -3.56
N ARG A 119 18.50 17.81 -4.13
CA ARG A 119 17.64 18.96 -3.84
C ARG A 119 17.01 18.85 -2.46
N GLU A 120 16.77 20.00 -1.85
CA GLU A 120 16.18 20.09 -0.52
C GLU A 120 14.70 20.45 -0.60
N VAL A 121 13.93 19.96 0.36
CA VAL A 121 12.56 20.44 0.56
C VAL A 121 12.60 21.93 0.91
N GLY A 122 11.85 22.75 0.16
CA GLY A 122 11.84 24.20 0.28
C GLY A 122 12.74 24.94 -0.71
N ASP A 123 13.52 24.25 -1.55
CA ASP A 123 14.16 24.88 -2.71
C ASP A 123 13.09 25.36 -3.70
N ILE A 124 13.31 26.50 -4.36
CA ILE A 124 12.46 27.00 -5.44
C ILE A 124 13.19 26.80 -6.76
N VAL A 125 12.52 26.11 -7.69
CA VAL A 125 13.10 25.75 -8.98
C VAL A 125 12.21 26.19 -10.14
N SER A 126 12.84 26.46 -11.29
CA SER A 126 12.18 26.65 -12.57
C SER A 126 12.50 25.46 -13.46
N ILE A 127 11.48 24.76 -13.95
CA ILE A 127 11.63 23.54 -14.74
C ILE A 127 11.02 23.77 -16.13
N LYS A 128 11.84 23.59 -17.14
CA LYS A 128 11.38 23.51 -18.54
C LYS A 128 11.28 22.05 -18.94
N GLY A 129 10.13 21.65 -19.49
CA GLY A 129 9.92 20.28 -19.91
C GLY A 129 8.51 20.04 -20.44
N TYR A 130 8.27 18.79 -20.86
CA TYR A 130 6.97 18.34 -21.35
C TYR A 130 6.14 17.81 -20.19
N VAL A 131 5.01 18.43 -19.94
CA VAL A 131 4.03 18.01 -18.92
C VAL A 131 3.12 16.95 -19.51
N SER A 132 2.97 15.86 -18.82
CA SER A 132 2.07 14.75 -19.16
C SER A 132 1.38 14.19 -17.94
N GLU A 133 0.36 13.39 -18.17
CA GLU A 133 -0.26 12.59 -17.12
C GLU A 133 0.74 11.59 -16.51
N LEU A 134 0.55 11.23 -15.24
CA LEU A 134 1.32 10.15 -14.62
C LEU A 134 1.12 8.86 -15.41
N SER A 135 2.20 8.15 -15.68
CA SER A 135 2.16 6.88 -16.40
C SER A 135 3.25 5.96 -15.88
N PHE A 136 2.86 5.04 -15.01
CA PHE A 136 3.74 4.02 -14.42
C PHE A 136 3.25 2.63 -14.81
N THR A 137 4.17 1.67 -14.86
CA THR A 137 3.80 0.26 -14.98
C THR A 137 3.21 -0.19 -13.66
N GLU A 138 1.99 -0.67 -13.70
CA GLU A 138 1.30 -1.24 -12.56
C GLU A 138 1.33 -2.75 -12.62
N TYR A 139 1.35 -3.39 -11.47
CA TYR A 139 1.35 -4.84 -11.31
C TYR A 139 0.24 -5.22 -10.34
N GLU A 140 -0.36 -6.39 -10.54
CA GLU A 140 -1.40 -6.87 -9.63
C GLU A 140 -0.84 -7.02 -8.20
N SER A 141 -1.65 -6.69 -7.22
CA SER A 141 -1.34 -6.82 -5.77
C SER A 141 -0.09 -6.08 -5.28
N LYS A 142 0.69 -5.47 -6.17
CA LYS A 142 1.86 -4.68 -5.80
C LYS A 142 1.47 -3.25 -5.44
N PHE A 143 2.33 -2.58 -4.67
CA PHE A 143 2.18 -1.17 -4.34
C PHE A 143 2.10 -0.30 -5.61
N SER A 144 0.97 0.35 -5.83
CA SER A 144 0.80 1.31 -6.92
C SER A 144 1.46 2.64 -6.58
N PHE A 145 2.55 2.95 -7.29
CA PHE A 145 3.25 4.22 -7.13
C PHE A 145 2.41 5.39 -7.65
N GLU A 146 1.61 5.16 -8.70
CA GLU A 146 0.69 6.17 -9.23
C GLU A 146 -0.40 6.53 -8.21
N GLU A 147 -1.04 5.52 -7.57
CA GLU A 147 -2.03 5.76 -6.50
C GLU A 147 -1.41 6.53 -5.33
N TYR A 148 -0.18 6.19 -4.96
CA TYR A 148 0.55 6.91 -3.91
C TYR A 148 0.75 8.39 -4.26
N LEU A 149 1.18 8.70 -5.49
CA LEU A 149 1.36 10.07 -5.96
C LEU A 149 0.02 10.81 -6.04
N ARG A 150 -1.03 10.17 -6.53
CA ARG A 150 -2.39 10.75 -6.57
C ARG A 150 -2.92 11.10 -5.17
N LYS A 151 -2.67 10.27 -4.16
CA LYS A 151 -2.97 10.58 -2.75
C LYS A 151 -2.19 11.79 -2.23
N MET A 152 -1.05 12.10 -2.80
CA MET A 152 -0.29 13.32 -2.51
C MET A 152 -0.75 14.54 -3.33
N GLY A 153 -1.79 14.39 -4.15
CA GLY A 153 -2.32 15.43 -5.01
C GLY A 153 -1.52 15.63 -6.30
N VAL A 154 -0.68 14.68 -6.65
CA VAL A 154 0.10 14.70 -7.91
C VAL A 154 -0.69 13.95 -8.98
N LYS A 155 -0.95 14.59 -10.12
CA LYS A 155 -1.61 13.99 -11.27
C LYS A 155 -0.76 14.04 -12.53
N GLU A 156 0.27 14.85 -12.52
CA GLU A 156 1.08 15.21 -13.68
C GLU A 156 2.55 14.97 -13.40
N GLN A 157 3.28 14.61 -14.43
CA GLN A 157 4.74 14.48 -14.41
C GLN A 157 5.38 15.44 -15.42
N ILE A 158 6.61 15.84 -15.14
CA ILE A 158 7.39 16.66 -16.07
C ILE A 158 8.58 15.86 -16.55
N ASN A 159 8.61 15.61 -17.88
CA ASN A 159 9.79 15.10 -18.56
C ASN A 159 10.73 16.28 -18.79
N VAL A 160 11.77 16.32 -18.02
CA VAL A 160 12.62 17.51 -17.85
C VAL A 160 13.57 17.70 -19.04
N SER A 161 13.60 18.93 -19.58
CA SER A 161 14.63 19.36 -20.52
C SER A 161 15.72 20.17 -19.79
N SER A 162 15.34 21.03 -18.84
CA SER A 162 16.30 21.76 -18.01
C SER A 162 15.69 22.15 -16.65
N ILE A 163 16.54 22.23 -15.63
CA ILE A 163 16.17 22.69 -14.28
C ILE A 163 17.11 23.82 -13.88
N ALA A 164 16.55 24.95 -13.49
CA ALA A 164 17.28 26.07 -12.91
C ALA A 164 16.84 26.29 -11.47
N ALA A 165 17.79 26.42 -10.54
CA ALA A 165 17.49 26.81 -9.19
C ALA A 165 17.25 28.33 -9.12
N ILE A 166 16.12 28.75 -8.55
CA ILE A 166 15.80 30.15 -8.29
C ILE A 166 16.24 30.52 -6.89
N PHE A 167 15.94 29.65 -5.93
CA PHE A 167 16.35 29.81 -4.52
C PHE A 167 16.76 28.44 -3.98
N GLU A 168 17.92 28.40 -3.37
CA GLU A 168 18.42 27.20 -2.69
C GLU A 168 18.54 27.47 -1.19
N ARG A 169 18.05 26.52 -0.40
CA ARG A 169 18.17 26.62 1.06
C ARG A 169 19.65 26.62 1.48
N PRO A 170 20.05 27.51 2.41
CA PRO A 170 21.46 27.59 2.85
C PRO A 170 21.92 26.33 3.59
N ILE A 171 21.01 25.63 4.29
CA ILE A 171 21.32 24.41 5.03
C ILE A 171 20.98 23.20 4.16
N ARG A 172 22.00 22.49 3.70
CA ARG A 172 21.92 21.29 2.85
C ARG A 172 21.93 20.03 3.72
N LEU A 173 20.80 19.73 4.37
CA LEU A 173 20.68 18.57 5.27
C LEU A 173 20.77 17.23 4.54
N ARG A 174 20.16 17.13 3.36
CA ARG A 174 20.20 15.91 2.57
C ARG A 174 21.62 15.57 2.12
N ARG A 175 22.40 16.56 1.71
CA ARG A 175 23.80 16.34 1.37
C ARG A 175 24.60 15.85 2.58
N LYS A 176 24.40 16.46 3.77
CA LYS A 176 25.03 16.01 5.02
C LYS A 176 24.62 14.60 5.40
N GLU A 177 23.35 14.29 5.25
CA GLU A 177 22.81 12.94 5.45
C GLU A 177 23.49 11.91 4.55
N LEU A 178 23.57 12.15 3.24
CA LEU A 178 24.22 11.26 2.30
C LEU A 178 25.70 11.05 2.62
N LEU A 179 26.44 12.12 2.98
CA LEU A 179 27.84 12.04 3.39
C LEU A 179 28.00 11.21 4.68
N PHE A 180 27.11 11.40 5.64
CA PHE A 180 27.11 10.62 6.88
C PHE A 180 26.85 9.13 6.64
N LEU A 181 25.84 8.80 5.84
CA LEU A 181 25.46 7.43 5.52
C LEU A 181 26.51 6.66 4.71
N ASN A 182 27.34 7.38 3.94
CA ASN A 182 28.42 6.74 3.17
C ASN A 182 29.55 6.17 4.04
N ASN A 183 29.62 6.53 5.32
CA ASN A 183 30.61 5.98 6.26
C ASN A 183 30.23 4.58 6.79
N PHE A 184 29.02 4.11 6.50
CA PHE A 184 28.50 2.86 7.05
C PHE A 184 28.35 1.77 5.98
N ASP A 185 28.48 0.53 6.42
CA ASP A 185 28.11 -0.65 5.64
C ASP A 185 26.60 -0.64 5.28
N PRO A 186 26.18 -1.36 4.23
CA PRO A 186 24.78 -1.34 3.75
C PRO A 186 23.76 -1.68 4.84
N LEU A 187 24.05 -2.64 5.73
CA LEU A 187 23.16 -3.04 6.81
C LEU A 187 22.91 -1.89 7.81
N THR A 188 24.01 -1.29 8.29
CA THR A 188 23.96 -0.17 9.26
C THR A 188 23.31 1.05 8.64
N LYS A 189 23.65 1.36 7.38
CA LYS A 189 23.03 2.45 6.61
C LYS A 189 21.50 2.28 6.55
N GLY A 190 21.01 1.11 6.16
CA GLY A 190 19.57 0.85 6.08
C GLY A 190 18.86 0.93 7.44
N THR A 191 19.53 0.50 8.51
CA THR A 191 18.99 0.62 9.88
C THR A 191 18.91 2.08 10.33
N ILE A 192 19.91 2.91 10.03
CA ILE A 192 19.90 4.35 10.30
C ILE A 192 18.80 5.04 9.47
N ASP A 193 18.70 4.72 8.18
CA ASP A 193 17.66 5.25 7.29
C ASP A 193 16.25 4.92 7.83
N LEU A 194 16.06 3.70 8.31
CA LEU A 194 14.78 3.26 8.86
C LEU A 194 14.44 3.97 10.18
N LEU A 195 15.35 3.94 11.16
CA LEU A 195 15.05 4.33 12.54
C LEU A 195 15.28 5.83 12.80
N LEU A 196 16.28 6.46 12.19
CA LEU A 196 16.52 7.89 12.36
C LEU A 196 15.75 8.72 11.33
N PHE A 197 15.93 8.41 10.04
CA PHE A 197 15.32 9.20 8.95
C PHE A 197 13.94 8.73 8.51
N ALA A 198 13.44 7.62 9.10
CA ALA A 198 12.15 7.00 8.77
C ALA A 198 11.98 6.76 7.25
N LYS A 199 13.05 6.33 6.57
CA LYS A 199 13.08 5.95 5.16
C LYS A 199 12.98 4.43 5.03
N LYS A 200 12.29 3.96 4.01
CA LYS A 200 12.08 2.54 3.74
C LYS A 200 12.80 2.18 2.45
N ASP A 201 13.99 1.66 2.56
CA ASP A 201 14.72 1.10 1.43
C ASP A 201 14.60 -0.44 1.47
N TYR A 202 13.69 -0.96 0.67
CA TYR A 202 13.41 -2.41 0.61
C TYR A 202 14.54 -3.24 0.02
N SER A 203 15.56 -2.63 -0.59
CA SER A 203 16.78 -3.33 -1.00
C SER A 203 17.67 -3.70 0.18
N ASN A 204 17.45 -3.09 1.34
CA ASN A 204 18.18 -3.38 2.57
C ASN A 204 17.56 -4.58 3.30
N GLU A 205 18.41 -5.53 3.71
CA GLU A 205 18.03 -6.79 4.36
C GLU A 205 17.18 -6.55 5.63
N THR A 206 17.62 -5.65 6.52
CA THR A 206 16.89 -5.34 7.77
C THR A 206 15.52 -4.77 7.50
N VAL A 207 15.38 -3.89 6.49
CA VAL A 207 14.09 -3.31 6.09
C VAL A 207 13.18 -4.36 5.47
N ALA A 208 13.73 -5.22 4.60
CA ALA A 208 13.00 -6.33 3.98
C ALA A 208 12.48 -7.32 5.05
N LEU A 209 13.32 -7.74 6.00
CA LEU A 209 12.93 -8.61 7.12
C LEU A 209 11.86 -7.95 8.01
N ALA A 210 12.07 -6.69 8.39
CA ALA A 210 11.08 -5.97 9.19
C ALA A 210 9.72 -5.86 8.48
N ASN A 211 9.72 -5.76 7.14
CA ASN A 211 8.51 -5.79 6.33
C ASN A 211 7.87 -7.18 6.32
N THR A 212 8.64 -8.24 6.11
CA THR A 212 8.15 -9.63 6.09
C THR A 212 7.51 -10.01 7.44
N ILE A 213 8.12 -9.60 8.54
CA ILE A 213 7.59 -9.83 9.90
C ILE A 213 6.34 -8.98 10.16
N GLY A 214 6.16 -7.82 9.49
CA GLY A 214 5.04 -6.91 9.70
C GLY A 214 5.34 -5.75 10.66
N CYS A 215 6.53 -5.67 11.25
CA CYS A 215 6.87 -4.60 12.21
C CYS A 215 7.38 -3.31 11.55
N LEU A 216 7.64 -3.30 10.23
CA LEU A 216 8.21 -2.16 9.50
C LEU A 216 7.44 -0.85 9.68
N ASN A 217 6.10 -0.91 9.61
CA ASN A 217 5.27 0.29 9.72
C ASN A 217 5.37 0.97 11.09
N ILE A 218 5.62 0.22 12.14
CA ILE A 218 5.78 0.73 13.50
C ILE A 218 7.20 1.21 13.73
N LEU A 219 8.21 0.45 13.33
CA LEU A 219 9.62 0.82 13.44
C LEU A 219 9.93 2.08 12.60
N SER A 220 9.39 2.18 11.38
CA SER A 220 9.49 3.38 10.55
C SER A 220 8.51 4.49 10.95
N GLY A 221 7.74 4.29 12.00
CA GLY A 221 6.75 5.24 12.51
C GLY A 221 7.40 6.47 13.10
N SER A 222 7.76 7.44 12.26
CA SER A 222 8.47 8.66 12.64
C SER A 222 7.89 9.36 13.87
N GLY A 223 6.56 9.32 14.03
CA GLY A 223 5.90 9.93 15.20
C GLY A 223 6.11 9.16 16.49
N ILE A 224 6.15 7.82 16.44
CA ILE A 224 6.35 6.97 17.62
C ILE A 224 7.81 7.02 18.05
N VAL A 225 8.73 6.80 17.11
CA VAL A 225 10.18 6.82 17.36
C VAL A 225 10.61 8.20 17.82
N TYR A 226 10.16 9.27 17.16
CA TYR A 226 10.50 10.63 17.53
C TYR A 226 9.94 11.05 18.90
N ALA A 227 8.70 10.66 19.22
CA ALA A 227 8.12 10.89 20.54
C ALA A 227 8.88 10.14 21.64
N GLY A 228 9.29 8.89 21.36
CA GLY A 228 10.10 8.08 22.25
C GLY A 228 11.48 8.68 22.49
N PHE A 229 12.14 9.13 21.41
CA PHE A 229 13.41 9.85 21.47
C PHE A 229 13.30 11.09 22.35
N LEU A 230 12.31 11.97 22.12
CA LEU A 230 12.13 13.16 22.93
C LEU A 230 11.76 12.85 24.39
N ARG A 231 11.03 11.76 24.63
CA ARG A 231 10.73 11.29 26.00
C ARG A 231 12.01 10.79 26.70
N PHE A 232 12.89 10.10 25.97
CA PHE A 232 14.17 9.66 26.49
C PHE A 232 15.03 10.87 26.89
N CYS A 233 15.11 11.90 26.02
CA CYS A 233 15.77 13.16 26.33
C CYS A 233 15.14 13.88 27.55
N ASP A 234 13.80 13.88 27.65
CA ASP A 234 13.06 14.44 28.78
C ASP A 234 13.45 13.77 30.10
N THR A 235 13.54 12.42 30.07
CA THR A 235 13.99 11.65 31.24
C THR A 235 15.42 12.01 31.65
N ILE A 236 16.36 12.08 30.71
CA ILE A 236 17.77 12.45 31.01
C ILE A 236 17.84 13.87 31.58
N CYS A 237 17.17 14.83 30.94
CA CYS A 237 17.18 16.23 31.38
C CYS A 237 16.53 16.38 32.77
N SER A 238 15.51 15.59 33.10
CA SER A 238 14.80 15.68 34.39
C SER A 238 15.67 15.31 35.62
N TYR A 239 16.77 14.57 35.42
CA TYR A 239 17.74 14.33 36.50
C TYR A 239 18.51 15.57 36.93
N ARG A 240 18.68 16.59 36.03
CA ARG A 240 19.51 17.78 36.27
C ARG A 240 18.70 19.07 36.34
N PHE A 241 17.58 19.17 35.64
CA PHE A 241 16.82 20.41 35.44
C PHE A 241 15.42 20.31 36.06
N LYS A 242 14.87 21.45 36.49
CA LYS A 242 13.48 21.54 36.97
C LYS A 242 12.51 21.24 35.80
N GLU A 243 11.31 20.77 36.12
CA GLU A 243 10.29 20.36 35.12
C GLU A 243 10.06 21.39 34.00
N ASN A 244 9.95 22.68 34.35
CA ASN A 244 9.75 23.74 33.36
C ASN A 244 10.96 23.95 32.45
N GLN A 245 12.17 23.87 33.01
CA GLN A 245 13.41 23.97 32.25
C GLN A 245 13.55 22.77 31.29
N THR A 246 13.28 21.56 31.77
CA THR A 246 13.29 20.34 30.98
C THR A 246 12.38 20.46 29.77
N LYS A 247 11.14 20.96 29.94
CA LYS A 247 10.20 21.15 28.83
C LYS A 247 10.73 22.11 27.77
N ILE A 248 11.36 23.21 28.19
CA ILE A 248 11.94 24.18 27.26
C ILE A 248 13.13 23.55 26.51
N ILE A 249 14.05 22.89 27.23
CA ILE A 249 15.22 22.23 26.64
C ILE A 249 14.80 21.19 25.62
N VAL A 250 13.85 20.32 25.97
CA VAL A 250 13.34 19.27 25.07
C VAL A 250 12.63 19.87 23.84
N PHE A 251 11.94 20.98 23.99
CA PHE A 251 11.33 21.69 22.86
C PHE A 251 12.40 22.32 21.95
N ILE A 252 13.42 22.96 22.50
CA ILE A 252 14.55 23.47 21.70
C ILE A 252 15.22 22.35 20.93
N LEU A 253 15.47 21.20 21.58
CA LEU A 253 16.00 20.01 20.94
C LEU A 253 15.06 19.50 19.82
N ALA A 254 13.74 19.52 20.06
CA ALA A 254 12.76 19.13 19.05
C ALA A 254 12.80 20.08 17.84
N VAL A 255 12.87 21.38 18.03
CA VAL A 255 13.01 22.36 16.93
C VAL A 255 14.30 22.14 16.16
N PHE A 256 15.41 21.86 16.87
CA PHE A 256 16.71 21.62 16.24
C PHE A 256 16.76 20.31 15.43
N THR A 257 16.06 19.27 15.88
CA THR A 257 16.08 17.94 15.23
C THR A 257 14.99 17.77 14.18
N ILE A 258 13.90 18.57 14.18
CA ILE A 258 12.78 18.42 13.23
C ILE A 258 13.20 18.48 11.74
N PRO A 259 14.22 19.27 11.33
CA PRO A 259 14.67 19.29 9.94
C PRO A 259 15.14 17.93 9.42
N LEU A 260 15.57 17.01 10.28
CA LEU A 260 15.92 15.64 9.90
C LEU A 260 14.69 14.78 9.55
N PHE A 261 13.51 15.22 9.99
CA PHE A 261 12.23 14.54 9.79
C PHE A 261 11.32 15.30 8.83
N LEU A 262 11.87 16.10 7.91
CA LEU A 262 11.09 16.86 6.93
C LEU A 262 10.20 15.92 6.11
N GLY A 263 8.91 16.30 5.97
CA GLY A 263 7.89 15.50 5.32
C GLY A 263 7.27 14.38 6.20
N LYS A 264 7.71 14.19 7.45
CA LYS A 264 7.20 13.18 8.37
C LYS A 264 6.12 13.74 9.29
N ILE A 265 4.87 13.51 8.98
CA ILE A 265 3.69 14.07 9.67
C ILE A 265 3.68 13.75 11.17
N GLY A 266 4.08 12.51 11.52
CA GLY A 266 4.15 12.09 12.92
C GLY A 266 5.10 12.95 13.76
N ALA A 267 6.24 13.33 13.21
CA ALA A 267 7.21 14.20 13.89
C ALA A 267 6.67 15.63 14.06
N TYR A 268 6.04 16.19 13.03
CA TYR A 268 5.39 17.51 13.15
C TYR A 268 4.30 17.55 14.22
N ARG A 269 3.46 16.48 14.30
CA ARG A 269 2.48 16.36 15.38
C ARG A 269 3.13 16.44 16.75
N VAL A 270 4.22 15.70 16.95
CA VAL A 270 4.95 15.67 18.22
C VAL A 270 5.52 17.05 18.54
N LEU A 271 6.11 17.74 17.56
CA LEU A 271 6.63 19.10 17.72
C LEU A 271 5.52 20.07 18.15
N ILE A 272 4.37 20.05 17.48
CA ILE A 272 3.23 20.91 17.83
C ILE A 272 2.73 20.62 19.24
N LEU A 273 2.64 19.35 19.64
CA LEU A 273 2.25 19.00 21.00
C LEU A 273 3.25 19.48 22.05
N LYS A 274 4.57 19.45 21.77
CA LYS A 274 5.61 19.99 22.63
C LYS A 274 5.60 21.52 22.69
N SER A 275 5.24 22.22 21.61
CA SER A 275 5.07 23.67 21.65
C SER A 275 3.96 24.13 22.60
N PHE A 276 2.87 23.36 22.71
CA PHE A 276 1.83 23.62 23.72
C PHE A 276 2.37 23.45 25.16
N ASP A 277 3.20 22.43 25.41
CA ASP A 277 3.80 22.24 26.72
C ASP A 277 4.62 23.48 27.14
N VAL A 278 5.42 24.03 26.22
CA VAL A 278 6.20 25.27 26.47
C VAL A 278 5.30 26.50 26.62
N PHE A 279 4.27 26.62 25.78
CA PHE A 279 3.30 27.71 25.88
C PHE A 279 2.66 27.80 27.26
N TYR A 280 2.26 26.65 27.86
CA TYR A 280 1.69 26.63 29.20
C TYR A 280 2.72 26.98 30.29
N VAL A 281 3.97 26.57 30.12
CA VAL A 281 5.06 26.97 31.03
C VAL A 281 5.27 28.50 31.01
N LEU A 282 5.37 29.07 29.81
CA LEU A 282 5.62 30.50 29.64
C LEU A 282 4.45 31.38 30.05
N SER A 283 3.22 30.96 29.72
CA SER A 283 2.00 31.70 30.01
C SER A 283 1.48 31.52 31.45
N LYS A 284 2.11 30.62 32.24
CA LYS A 284 1.65 30.22 33.59
C LYS A 284 0.17 29.79 33.65
N LYS A 285 -0.38 29.32 32.50
CA LYS A 285 -1.76 28.84 32.42
C LYS A 285 -1.82 27.35 32.69
N GLU A 286 -3.02 26.90 33.12
CA GLU A 286 -3.30 25.49 33.24
C GLU A 286 -3.26 24.79 31.87
N ARG A 287 -2.85 23.53 31.86
CA ARG A 287 -2.79 22.75 30.63
C ARG A 287 -4.20 22.48 30.10
N SER A 288 -4.44 22.82 28.84
CA SER A 288 -5.64 22.38 28.16
C SER A 288 -5.68 20.85 28.07
N PRO A 289 -6.89 20.26 28.05
CA PRO A 289 -7.07 18.84 27.89
C PRO A 289 -6.37 18.26 26.67
N TYR A 290 -5.96 17.00 26.77
CA TYR A 290 -5.17 16.35 25.70
C TYR A 290 -5.92 16.31 24.37
N LEU A 291 -7.23 16.02 24.39
CA LEU A 291 -8.06 15.96 23.19
C LEU A 291 -8.09 17.30 22.45
N PHE A 292 -8.18 18.44 23.17
CA PHE A 292 -8.11 19.76 22.58
C PHE A 292 -6.79 20.00 21.84
N ARG A 293 -5.66 19.72 22.50
CA ARG A 293 -4.32 19.92 21.93
C ARG A 293 -4.09 19.02 20.72
N LEU A 294 -4.54 17.75 20.80
CA LEU A 294 -4.43 16.80 19.72
C LEU A 294 -5.26 17.24 18.49
N SER A 295 -6.51 17.66 18.71
CA SER A 295 -7.39 18.14 17.65
C SER A 295 -6.84 19.41 16.99
N LEU A 296 -6.33 20.34 17.80
CA LEU A 296 -5.72 21.57 17.28
C LEU A 296 -4.45 21.28 16.49
N ALA A 297 -3.62 20.34 16.94
CA ALA A 297 -2.45 19.89 16.16
C ALA A 297 -2.87 19.25 14.81
N GLY A 298 -3.94 18.47 14.80
CA GLY A 298 -4.52 17.91 13.57
C GLY A 298 -5.01 18.98 12.62
N LEU A 299 -5.72 19.98 13.11
CA LEU A 299 -6.20 21.13 12.32
C LEU A 299 -5.03 21.93 11.72
N ILE A 300 -4.00 22.23 12.51
CA ILE A 300 -2.80 22.92 12.02
C ILE A 300 -2.17 22.13 10.86
N LEU A 301 -1.96 20.82 11.03
CA LEU A 301 -1.37 19.98 9.99
C LEU A 301 -2.26 19.83 8.76
N PHE A 302 -3.57 19.79 8.94
CA PHE A 302 -4.54 19.78 7.83
C PHE A 302 -4.46 21.06 7.00
N PHE A 303 -4.49 22.23 7.63
CA PHE A 303 -4.41 23.49 6.92
C PHE A 303 -3.04 23.79 6.30
N LEU A 304 -1.95 23.25 6.88
CA LEU A 304 -0.64 23.33 6.24
C LEU A 304 -0.57 22.49 4.94
N ASN A 305 -1.17 21.32 4.94
CA ASN A 305 -1.25 20.46 3.77
C ASN A 305 -2.39 19.45 3.91
N PRO A 306 -3.56 19.68 3.31
CA PRO A 306 -4.71 18.80 3.44
C PRO A 306 -4.48 17.37 2.92
N PHE A 307 -3.59 17.20 1.93
CA PHE A 307 -3.22 15.87 1.42
C PHE A 307 -2.53 14.99 2.47
N HIS A 308 -2.03 15.55 3.56
CA HIS A 308 -1.57 14.78 4.70
C HIS A 308 -2.66 13.86 5.28
N SER A 309 -3.94 14.24 5.18
CA SER A 309 -5.06 13.45 5.68
C SER A 309 -5.26 12.12 4.95
N LEU A 310 -4.72 11.97 3.74
CA LEU A 310 -4.71 10.71 2.97
C LEU A 310 -3.51 9.81 3.31
N ASN A 311 -2.54 10.33 4.07
CA ASN A 311 -1.36 9.58 4.46
C ASN A 311 -1.67 8.64 5.65
N THR A 312 -1.30 7.36 5.52
CA THR A 312 -1.47 6.37 6.60
C THR A 312 -0.83 6.81 7.92
N GLY A 313 0.31 7.51 7.88
CA GLY A 313 0.97 8.05 9.08
C GLY A 313 0.14 9.12 9.81
N TYR A 314 -0.65 9.92 9.08
CA TYR A 314 -1.61 10.87 9.68
C TYR A 314 -2.78 10.11 10.29
N LEU A 315 -3.45 9.29 9.50
CA LEU A 315 -4.66 8.56 9.92
C LEU A 315 -4.38 7.67 11.14
N LEU A 316 -3.33 6.86 11.07
CA LEU A 316 -2.93 5.99 12.19
C LEU A 316 -2.44 6.79 13.40
N GLY A 317 -1.66 7.84 13.15
CA GLY A 317 -1.14 8.66 14.23
C GLY A 317 -2.22 9.35 15.05
N PHE A 318 -3.21 9.94 14.40
CA PHE A 318 -4.35 10.56 15.08
C PHE A 318 -5.36 9.50 15.54
N GLY A 319 -5.68 8.50 14.72
CA GLY A 319 -6.59 7.41 15.07
C GLY A 319 -6.15 6.68 16.34
N LEU A 320 -4.86 6.32 16.43
CA LEU A 320 -4.29 5.69 17.61
C LEU A 320 -4.36 6.59 18.85
N ALA A 321 -4.06 7.88 18.70
CA ALA A 321 -4.11 8.81 19.80
C ALA A 321 -5.55 9.03 20.32
N PHE A 322 -6.54 9.11 19.42
CA PHE A 322 -7.95 9.12 19.78
C PHE A 322 -8.38 7.81 20.42
N TYR A 323 -7.96 6.69 19.89
CA TYR A 323 -8.23 5.37 20.45
C TYR A 323 -7.72 5.25 21.91
N ILE A 324 -6.47 5.60 22.15
CA ILE A 324 -5.88 5.57 23.51
C ILE A 324 -6.67 6.46 24.46
N PHE A 325 -7.11 7.63 23.99
CA PHE A 325 -7.90 8.57 24.79
C PHE A 325 -9.25 7.97 25.18
N PHE A 326 -10.05 7.53 24.21
CA PHE A 326 -11.39 7.00 24.44
C PHE A 326 -11.37 5.65 25.18
N ASN A 327 -10.37 4.81 24.91
CA ASN A 327 -10.23 3.51 25.54
C ASN A 327 -9.74 3.59 27.00
N SER A 328 -9.27 4.76 27.43
CA SER A 328 -8.73 4.94 28.79
C SER A 328 -9.78 4.73 29.88
N SER A 329 -11.05 5.01 29.61
CA SER A 329 -12.18 4.81 30.50
C SER A 329 -12.46 3.33 30.77
N CYS A 330 -12.28 2.48 29.77
CA CYS A 330 -12.52 1.03 29.87
C CYS A 330 -11.62 0.34 30.93
N PHE A 331 -10.46 0.92 31.23
CA PHE A 331 -9.49 0.33 32.18
C PHE A 331 -9.49 0.97 33.55
N TYR A 332 -10.48 1.79 33.87
CA TYR A 332 -10.50 2.53 35.14
C TYR A 332 -10.49 1.62 36.37
N TYR A 333 -11.23 0.52 36.36
CA TYR A 333 -11.41 -0.40 37.48
C TYR A 333 -10.29 -1.42 37.67
N PHE A 334 -9.30 -1.51 36.75
CA PHE A 334 -8.23 -2.48 36.86
C PHE A 334 -7.05 -1.98 37.70
N LYS A 335 -6.39 -2.91 38.46
CA LYS A 335 -5.18 -2.61 39.23
C LYS A 335 -4.03 -2.16 38.28
N ASN A 336 -3.09 -1.36 38.77
CA ASN A 336 -2.05 -0.72 37.94
C ASN A 336 -1.26 -1.67 37.02
N LYS A 337 -0.88 -2.87 37.50
CA LYS A 337 -0.17 -3.86 36.66
C LYS A 337 -1.08 -4.42 35.55
N GLN A 338 -2.29 -4.83 35.92
CA GLN A 338 -3.30 -5.32 34.95
C GLN A 338 -3.69 -4.25 33.95
N LYS A 339 -3.88 -3.00 34.42
CA LYS A 339 -4.18 -1.85 33.56
C LYS A 339 -3.11 -1.59 32.51
N LYS A 340 -1.82 -1.69 32.87
CA LYS A 340 -0.71 -1.55 31.91
C LYS A 340 -0.73 -2.65 30.85
N PHE A 341 -0.92 -3.90 31.28
CA PHE A 341 -0.98 -5.05 30.38
C PHE A 341 -2.18 -5.00 29.44
N LEU A 342 -3.37 -4.71 29.95
CA LEU A 342 -4.58 -4.59 29.12
C LEU A 342 -4.49 -3.41 28.13
N LYS A 343 -3.91 -2.30 28.54
CA LYS A 343 -3.64 -1.18 27.60
C LYS A 343 -2.70 -1.58 26.48
N PHE A 344 -1.68 -2.37 26.80
CA PHE A 344 -0.78 -2.93 25.80
C PHE A 344 -1.53 -3.85 24.84
N LEU A 345 -2.27 -4.84 25.33
CA LEU A 345 -3.06 -5.74 24.48
C LEU A 345 -4.07 -4.99 23.60
N SER A 346 -4.70 -3.95 24.14
CA SER A 346 -5.65 -3.14 23.37
C SER A 346 -4.97 -2.34 22.27
N LEU A 347 -3.74 -1.90 22.49
CA LEU A 347 -2.93 -1.22 21.49
C LEU A 347 -2.56 -2.17 20.34
N GLU A 348 -2.10 -3.37 20.66
CA GLU A 348 -1.79 -4.42 19.69
C GLU A 348 -3.02 -4.82 18.90
N TYR A 349 -4.17 -4.91 19.55
CA TYR A 349 -5.45 -5.18 18.91
C TYR A 349 -5.82 -4.09 17.87
N PHE A 350 -5.64 -2.81 18.23
CA PHE A 350 -5.87 -1.70 17.30
C PHE A 350 -4.94 -1.76 16.07
N LEU A 351 -3.72 -2.21 16.27
CA LEU A 351 -2.71 -2.28 15.20
C LEU A 351 -2.80 -3.59 14.39
N LEU A 352 -3.66 -4.54 14.77
CA LEU A 352 -3.73 -5.88 14.19
C LEU A 352 -3.81 -5.89 12.65
N PRO A 353 -4.66 -5.06 11.98
CA PRO A 353 -4.72 -5.08 10.52
C PRO A 353 -3.40 -4.69 9.83
N LEU A 354 -2.51 -3.97 10.53
CA LEU A 354 -1.21 -3.52 9.99
C LEU A 354 -0.15 -4.62 9.98
N PHE A 355 -0.34 -5.67 10.78
CA PHE A 355 0.56 -6.82 10.84
C PHE A 355 0.25 -7.85 9.76
N ASN A 356 -0.88 -7.74 9.06
CA ASN A 356 -1.20 -8.60 7.93
C ASN A 356 -0.49 -8.06 6.66
N ILE A 357 0.67 -8.62 6.35
CA ILE A 357 1.48 -8.20 5.22
C ILE A 357 1.35 -9.23 4.11
N ARG A 358 0.93 -8.80 2.93
CA ARG A 358 0.76 -9.65 1.75
C ARG A 358 -0.09 -10.90 2.02
N GLY A 359 -1.11 -10.75 2.87
CA GLY A 359 -2.00 -11.85 3.23
C GLY A 359 -1.43 -12.84 4.24
N GLU A 360 -0.31 -12.53 4.89
CA GLU A 360 0.26 -13.29 6.01
C GLU A 360 0.29 -12.49 7.30
N PHE A 361 -0.06 -13.14 8.38
CA PHE A 361 0.05 -12.63 9.74
C PHE A 361 1.08 -13.44 10.53
N LYS A 362 2.16 -12.80 10.96
CA LYS A 362 3.17 -13.41 11.84
C LYS A 362 2.72 -13.26 13.29
N LEU A 363 2.42 -14.38 13.95
CA LEU A 363 1.79 -14.39 15.29
C LEU A 363 2.62 -13.64 16.35
N LEU A 364 3.94 -13.68 16.28
CA LEU A 364 4.82 -13.05 17.25
C LEU A 364 5.18 -11.59 16.93
N ALA A 365 4.79 -11.08 15.73
CA ALA A 365 5.14 -9.73 15.27
C ALA A 365 4.71 -8.62 16.25
N PRO A 366 3.49 -8.62 16.80
CA PRO A 366 3.07 -7.60 17.76
C PRO A 366 3.98 -7.54 18.99
N LEU A 367 4.25 -8.69 19.60
CA LEU A 367 5.08 -8.79 20.80
C LEU A 367 6.50 -8.24 20.57
N PHE A 368 7.13 -8.66 19.49
CA PHE A 368 8.49 -8.24 19.17
C PHE A 368 8.60 -6.78 18.77
N THR A 369 7.59 -6.24 18.09
CA THR A 369 7.54 -4.81 17.79
C THR A 369 7.64 -3.98 19.05
N PHE A 370 6.93 -4.37 20.11
CA PHE A 370 6.97 -3.66 21.38
C PHE A 370 8.34 -3.78 22.08
N ILE A 371 8.97 -4.95 22.01
CA ILE A 371 10.31 -5.19 22.59
C ILE A 371 11.37 -4.34 21.88
N PHE A 372 11.24 -4.15 20.56
CA PHE A 372 12.21 -3.36 19.77
C PHE A 372 12.02 -1.85 19.85
N LEU A 373 10.88 -1.35 20.29
CA LEU A 373 10.67 0.11 20.40
C LEU A 373 11.69 0.83 21.29
N PRO A 374 11.99 0.36 22.55
CA PRO A 374 13.05 0.97 23.37
C PRO A 374 14.42 0.95 22.68
N PHE A 375 14.75 -0.18 22.02
CA PHE A 375 15.98 -0.30 21.24
C PHE A 375 16.02 0.74 20.10
N ALA A 376 14.92 0.89 19.35
CA ALA A 376 14.82 1.88 18.28
C ALA A 376 15.03 3.32 18.79
N TYR A 377 14.55 3.65 20.01
CA TYR A 377 14.76 4.97 20.61
C TYR A 377 16.24 5.21 20.95
N CYS A 378 16.89 4.22 21.61
CA CYS A 378 18.31 4.31 21.94
C CYS A 378 19.18 4.38 20.68
N PHE A 379 18.87 3.57 19.66
CA PHE A 379 19.59 3.56 18.39
C PHE A 379 19.46 4.91 17.66
N SER A 380 18.25 5.48 17.61
CA SER A 380 18.01 6.79 17.00
C SER A 380 18.79 7.90 17.71
N PHE A 381 18.88 7.83 19.05
CA PHE A 381 19.67 8.77 19.83
C PHE A 381 21.16 8.66 19.51
N LEU A 382 21.73 7.45 19.52
CA LEU A 382 23.12 7.20 19.16
C LEU A 382 23.44 7.63 17.73
N SER A 383 22.53 7.35 16.79
CA SER A 383 22.67 7.75 15.39
C SER A 383 22.66 9.27 15.24
N LEU A 384 21.85 9.99 16.02
CA LEU A 384 21.84 11.45 16.03
C LEU A 384 23.13 12.02 16.60
N LEU A 385 23.66 11.45 17.68
CA LEU A 385 24.96 11.87 18.25
C LEU A 385 26.08 11.65 17.24
N SER A 386 26.09 10.51 16.55
CA SER A 386 27.08 10.21 15.50
C SER A 386 26.94 11.17 14.31
N PHE A 387 25.72 11.52 13.91
CA PHE A 387 25.45 12.53 12.88
C PHE A 387 25.98 13.93 13.26
N LEU A 388 26.00 14.26 14.54
CA LEU A 388 26.53 15.53 15.09
C LEU A 388 28.04 15.51 15.37
N SER A 389 28.75 14.50 14.84
CA SER A 389 30.23 14.39 14.92
C SER A 389 30.78 13.62 16.12
N VAL A 390 30.00 12.86 16.84
CA VAL A 390 30.48 12.00 17.93
C VAL A 390 30.69 10.57 17.38
N PRO A 391 31.88 9.94 17.54
CA PRO A 391 32.24 8.68 16.89
C PRO A 391 31.61 7.46 17.60
N TYR A 392 30.40 7.09 17.23
CA TYR A 392 29.74 5.86 17.70
C TYR A 392 29.56 4.80 16.59
N GLU A 393 30.40 4.84 15.56
CA GLU A 393 30.23 3.95 14.38
C GLU A 393 30.26 2.46 14.74
N SER A 394 31.23 2.02 15.56
CA SER A 394 31.36 0.62 15.96
C SER A 394 30.14 0.14 16.75
N LEU A 395 29.61 1.01 17.64
CA LEU A 395 28.42 0.68 18.41
C LEU A 395 27.17 0.62 17.53
N LEU A 396 27.03 1.52 16.55
CA LEU A 396 25.93 1.49 15.59
C LEU A 396 25.99 0.24 14.71
N LYS A 397 27.17 -0.17 14.24
CA LYS A 397 27.36 -1.44 13.49
C LYS A 397 26.97 -2.66 14.34
N PHE A 398 27.41 -2.71 15.59
CA PHE A 398 27.03 -3.78 16.51
C PHE A 398 25.51 -3.82 16.72
N CYS A 399 24.88 -2.68 17.01
CA CYS A 399 23.43 -2.61 17.22
C CYS A 399 22.63 -2.99 15.97
N SER A 400 23.08 -2.58 14.78
CA SER A 400 22.42 -2.93 13.51
C SER A 400 22.51 -4.44 13.24
N SER A 401 23.68 -5.04 13.45
CA SER A 401 23.87 -6.48 13.33
C SER A 401 23.02 -7.26 14.34
N PHE A 402 22.92 -6.77 15.58
CA PHE A 402 22.05 -7.37 16.60
C PHE A 402 20.58 -7.33 16.20
N LEU A 403 20.10 -6.17 15.71
CA LEU A 403 18.72 -6.04 15.23
C LEU A 403 18.43 -6.99 14.08
N ASN A 404 19.33 -7.05 13.08
CA ASN A 404 19.14 -7.92 11.92
C ASN A 404 19.07 -9.40 12.33
N LYS A 405 20.03 -9.86 13.14
CA LYS A 405 20.05 -11.24 13.68
C LYS A 405 18.79 -11.56 14.48
N SER A 406 18.31 -10.61 15.26
CA SER A 406 17.07 -10.77 16.04
C SER A 406 15.85 -10.88 15.12
N LEU A 407 15.76 -10.08 14.05
CA LEU A 407 14.68 -10.19 13.05
C LEU A 407 14.73 -11.53 12.31
N VAL A 408 15.90 -12.01 11.90
CA VAL A 408 16.08 -13.35 11.29
C VAL A 408 15.60 -14.44 12.23
N PHE A 409 15.98 -14.37 13.52
CA PHE A 409 15.52 -15.34 14.52
C PHE A 409 14.00 -15.34 14.67
N ILE A 410 13.38 -14.16 14.76
CA ILE A 410 11.93 -14.00 14.87
C ILE A 410 11.21 -14.57 13.65
N ASP A 411 11.72 -14.28 12.45
CA ASP A 411 11.13 -14.78 11.21
C ASP A 411 11.09 -16.32 11.19
N LYS A 412 12.16 -16.97 11.70
CA LYS A 412 12.24 -18.43 11.79
C LYS A 412 11.27 -19.05 12.81
N ILE A 413 11.09 -18.42 13.97
CA ILE A 413 10.26 -18.99 15.05
C ILE A 413 8.79 -18.55 14.99
N SER A 414 8.47 -17.49 14.25
CA SER A 414 7.12 -16.96 14.19
C SER A 414 6.24 -17.78 13.26
N LEU A 415 5.17 -18.36 13.81
CA LEU A 415 4.15 -19.03 13.02
C LEU A 415 3.49 -18.03 12.06
N SER A 416 3.50 -18.35 10.77
CA SER A 416 2.77 -17.62 9.73
C SER A 416 1.34 -18.14 9.61
N ILE A 417 0.36 -17.25 9.77
CA ILE A 417 -1.05 -17.57 9.55
C ILE A 417 -1.48 -16.91 8.24
N PRO A 418 -1.85 -17.69 7.22
CA PRO A 418 -2.33 -17.14 5.96
C PRO A 418 -3.76 -16.63 6.12
N LEU A 419 -3.94 -15.32 6.25
CA LEU A 419 -5.25 -14.69 6.38
C LEU A 419 -5.81 -14.19 5.04
N GLY A 420 -4.95 -14.11 4.01
CA GLY A 420 -5.26 -13.41 2.77
C GLY A 420 -5.35 -11.89 2.97
N ASP A 421 -5.45 -11.14 1.89
CA ASP A 421 -5.58 -9.70 1.99
C ASP A 421 -6.94 -9.30 2.57
N PHE A 422 -6.93 -8.31 3.46
CA PHE A 422 -8.15 -7.71 3.95
C PHE A 422 -8.65 -6.65 2.95
N PRO A 423 -9.86 -6.81 2.40
CA PRO A 423 -10.46 -5.75 1.61
C PRO A 423 -10.45 -4.41 2.36
N LYS A 424 -10.19 -3.30 1.69
CA LYS A 424 -10.10 -1.97 2.33
C LYS A 424 -11.35 -1.67 3.20
N TRP A 425 -12.55 -2.08 2.74
CA TRP A 425 -13.79 -1.89 3.49
C TRP A 425 -13.85 -2.68 4.80
N CYS A 426 -13.20 -3.86 4.88
CA CYS A 426 -13.13 -4.66 6.11
C CYS A 426 -12.27 -4.00 7.17
N VAL A 427 -11.08 -3.52 6.76
CA VAL A 427 -10.17 -2.77 7.65
C VAL A 427 -10.86 -1.55 8.22
N PHE A 428 -11.64 -0.89 7.42
CA PHE A 428 -12.39 0.25 7.90
C PHE A 428 -13.52 -0.19 8.82
N LEU A 429 -14.33 -1.14 8.44
CA LEU A 429 -15.41 -1.63 9.29
C LEU A 429 -14.84 -2.03 10.67
N PHE A 430 -13.65 -2.61 10.70
CA PHE A 430 -12.93 -2.91 11.94
C PHE A 430 -12.70 -1.65 12.78
N TYR A 431 -12.06 -0.61 12.22
CA TYR A 431 -11.79 0.61 12.97
C TYR A 431 -13.08 1.37 13.33
N PHE A 432 -14.03 1.42 12.43
CA PHE A 432 -15.33 2.02 12.69
C PHE A 432 -16.05 1.34 13.85
N ALA A 433 -16.10 0.02 13.85
CA ALA A 433 -16.75 -0.75 14.90
C ALA A 433 -16.04 -0.62 16.26
N ILE A 434 -14.69 -0.42 16.28
CA ILE A 434 -13.95 -0.07 17.51
C ILE A 434 -14.51 1.23 18.12
N PHE A 435 -14.55 2.31 17.35
CA PHE A 435 -15.00 3.60 17.88
C PHE A 435 -16.49 3.57 18.27
N LEU A 436 -17.30 2.83 17.52
CA LEU A 436 -18.70 2.65 17.82
C LEU A 436 -18.92 1.85 19.12
N ALA A 437 -18.14 0.79 19.32
CA ALA A 437 -18.17 -0.02 20.53
C ALA A 437 -17.78 0.81 21.77
N LEU A 438 -16.72 1.62 21.67
CA LEU A 438 -16.27 2.51 22.74
C LEU A 438 -17.34 3.58 23.03
N TYR A 439 -17.97 4.13 22.01
CA TYR A 439 -19.06 5.11 22.19
C TYR A 439 -20.26 4.51 22.93
N PHE A 440 -20.70 3.30 22.56
CA PHE A 440 -21.80 2.64 23.27
C PHE A 440 -21.42 2.23 24.69
N TYR A 441 -20.16 1.86 24.90
CA TYR A 441 -19.66 1.57 26.25
C TYR A 441 -19.74 2.80 27.16
N ASP A 442 -19.31 3.97 26.68
CA ASP A 442 -19.37 5.22 27.43
C ASP A 442 -20.82 5.67 27.72
N LEU A 443 -21.78 5.30 26.87
CA LEU A 443 -23.21 5.51 27.10
C LEU A 443 -23.84 4.50 28.09
N GLY A 444 -23.07 3.51 28.56
CA GLY A 444 -23.59 2.42 29.40
C GLY A 444 -24.42 1.39 28.63
N LEU A 445 -24.47 1.46 27.31
CA LEU A 445 -25.19 0.53 26.42
C LEU A 445 -24.32 -0.69 26.11
N THR A 446 -24.02 -1.49 27.13
CA THR A 446 -23.06 -2.60 27.06
C THR A 446 -23.42 -3.67 26.04
N HIS A 447 -24.72 -3.89 25.77
CA HIS A 447 -25.16 -4.85 24.75
C HIS A 447 -24.68 -4.42 23.34
N PHE A 448 -24.91 -3.15 22.97
CA PHE A 448 -24.45 -2.61 21.69
C PHE A 448 -22.93 -2.55 21.56
N SER A 449 -22.23 -2.30 22.68
CA SER A 449 -20.76 -2.37 22.71
C SER A 449 -20.26 -3.78 22.40
N LYS A 450 -20.89 -4.84 22.94
CA LYS A 450 -20.57 -6.24 22.62
C LYS A 450 -20.84 -6.58 21.15
N ILE A 451 -21.95 -6.08 20.58
CA ILE A 451 -22.23 -6.23 19.15
C ILE A 451 -21.12 -5.58 18.33
N GLY A 452 -20.70 -4.36 18.69
CA GLY A 452 -19.57 -3.70 18.05
C GLY A 452 -18.29 -4.53 18.11
N ALA A 453 -17.96 -5.13 19.25
CA ALA A 453 -16.80 -6.02 19.39
C ALA A 453 -16.92 -7.29 18.51
N PHE A 454 -18.11 -7.86 18.40
CA PHE A 454 -18.36 -9.00 17.52
C PHE A 454 -18.16 -8.62 16.04
N VAL A 455 -18.69 -7.47 15.61
CA VAL A 455 -18.51 -6.95 14.25
C VAL A 455 -17.04 -6.74 13.92
N GLN A 456 -16.23 -6.24 14.87
CA GLN A 456 -14.78 -6.10 14.69
C GLN A 456 -14.12 -7.44 14.35
N ILE A 457 -14.40 -8.46 15.14
CA ILE A 457 -13.82 -9.81 14.93
C ILE A 457 -14.28 -10.35 13.57
N CYS A 458 -15.58 -10.27 13.26
CA CYS A 458 -16.12 -10.75 12.00
C CYS A 458 -15.54 -10.00 10.79
N SER A 459 -15.27 -8.72 10.90
CA SER A 459 -14.72 -7.91 9.80
C SER A 459 -13.34 -8.37 9.32
N LEU A 460 -12.55 -9.02 10.18
CA LEU A 460 -11.24 -9.58 9.83
C LEU A 460 -11.32 -11.10 9.56
N LEU A 461 -12.10 -11.84 10.33
CA LEU A 461 -12.17 -13.31 10.18
C LEU A 461 -12.95 -13.74 8.96
N VAL A 462 -14.13 -13.15 8.71
CA VAL A 462 -14.98 -13.59 7.58
C VAL A 462 -14.27 -13.46 6.23
N PRO A 463 -13.60 -12.33 5.92
CA PRO A 463 -12.84 -12.23 4.67
C PRO A 463 -11.64 -13.17 4.58
N SER A 464 -11.12 -13.65 5.73
CA SER A 464 -10.00 -14.59 5.75
C SER A 464 -10.40 -16.03 5.45
N LEU A 465 -11.67 -16.37 5.66
CA LEU A 465 -12.15 -17.72 5.47
C LEU A 465 -12.40 -18.03 3.99
N PRO A 466 -11.96 -19.19 3.47
CA PRO A 466 -12.19 -19.59 2.09
C PRO A 466 -13.59 -20.18 1.86
N VAL A 467 -14.62 -19.64 2.52
CA VAL A 467 -15.98 -20.22 2.52
C VAL A 467 -16.56 -20.33 1.10
N MET A 468 -16.30 -19.33 0.26
CA MET A 468 -16.79 -19.34 -1.13
C MET A 468 -15.84 -20.08 -2.08
N ALA A 469 -14.65 -20.44 -1.60
CA ALA A 469 -13.62 -21.07 -2.42
C ALA A 469 -14.10 -22.29 -3.24
N PRO A 470 -14.84 -23.23 -2.65
CA PRO A 470 -15.31 -24.43 -3.37
C PRO A 470 -16.29 -24.12 -4.50
N TYR A 471 -16.93 -22.96 -4.49
CA TYR A 471 -17.98 -22.57 -5.42
C TYR A 471 -17.51 -21.64 -6.55
N ILE A 472 -16.23 -21.33 -6.61
CA ILE A 472 -15.66 -20.38 -7.58
C ILE A 472 -15.01 -21.16 -8.73
N GLN A 473 -15.44 -20.85 -9.95
CA GLN A 473 -14.74 -21.14 -11.20
C GLN A 473 -14.14 -19.86 -11.74
N GLN A 474 -12.86 -19.88 -12.13
CA GLN A 474 -12.15 -18.64 -12.49
C GLN A 474 -11.01 -18.90 -13.47
N VAL A 475 -10.86 -18.00 -14.44
CA VAL A 475 -9.64 -17.82 -15.24
C VAL A 475 -9.22 -16.37 -15.12
N SER A 476 -7.99 -16.10 -14.63
CA SER A 476 -7.47 -14.76 -14.45
C SER A 476 -6.14 -14.59 -15.18
N PHE A 477 -6.10 -13.66 -16.09
CA PHE A 477 -4.89 -13.17 -16.75
C PHE A 477 -4.28 -12.08 -15.85
N ILE A 478 -3.28 -12.47 -15.06
CA ILE A 478 -2.71 -11.63 -14.00
C ILE A 478 -1.84 -10.54 -14.62
N ASN A 479 -2.00 -9.29 -14.17
CA ASN A 479 -1.12 -8.21 -14.59
C ASN A 479 0.26 -8.34 -13.92
N VAL A 480 1.15 -9.06 -14.56
CA VAL A 480 2.57 -9.23 -14.18
C VAL A 480 3.49 -8.25 -14.90
N GLY A 481 2.92 -7.22 -15.56
CA GLY A 481 3.64 -6.34 -16.46
C GLY A 481 3.87 -7.02 -17.81
N GLN A 482 5.09 -6.99 -18.32
CA GLN A 482 5.43 -7.74 -19.54
C GLN A 482 5.65 -9.20 -19.14
N GLY A 483 4.88 -10.11 -19.74
CA GLY A 483 4.91 -11.55 -19.48
C GLY A 483 3.54 -12.16 -19.23
N ASP A 484 3.49 -13.46 -18.98
CA ASP A 484 2.29 -14.22 -18.73
C ASP A 484 2.27 -14.83 -17.34
N ALA A 485 1.11 -14.73 -16.70
CA ALA A 485 0.73 -15.54 -15.54
C ALA A 485 -0.80 -15.68 -15.56
N ILE A 486 -1.30 -16.90 -15.68
CA ILE A 486 -2.73 -17.15 -15.83
C ILE A 486 -3.17 -18.15 -14.77
N LEU A 487 -3.98 -17.66 -13.82
CA LEU A 487 -4.61 -18.53 -12.81
C LEU A 487 -5.87 -19.16 -13.38
N ILE A 488 -5.95 -20.49 -13.27
CA ILE A 488 -7.14 -21.28 -13.58
C ILE A 488 -7.57 -22.00 -12.30
N ARG A 489 -8.82 -21.82 -11.92
CA ARG A 489 -9.36 -22.37 -10.67
C ARG A 489 -10.70 -23.00 -10.88
N ASP A 490 -10.85 -24.24 -10.39
CA ASP A 490 -12.14 -24.94 -10.27
C ASP A 490 -12.36 -25.37 -8.81
N GLY A 491 -13.13 -24.58 -8.07
CA GLY A 491 -13.31 -24.78 -6.64
C GLY A 491 -12.00 -24.70 -5.85
N LEU A 492 -11.56 -25.83 -5.32
CA LEU A 492 -10.31 -25.96 -4.57
C LEU A 492 -9.11 -26.35 -5.43
N THR A 493 -9.35 -26.77 -6.68
CA THR A 493 -8.28 -27.08 -7.64
C THR A 493 -7.75 -25.80 -8.26
N SER A 494 -6.44 -25.63 -8.28
CA SER A 494 -5.78 -24.43 -8.80
C SER A 494 -4.56 -24.77 -9.65
N VAL A 495 -4.55 -24.22 -10.85
CA VAL A 495 -3.45 -24.33 -11.82
C VAL A 495 -2.97 -22.93 -12.18
N LEU A 496 -1.67 -22.73 -12.19
CA LEU A 496 -1.04 -21.52 -12.71
C LEU A 496 -0.35 -21.89 -14.02
N LEU A 497 -0.74 -21.25 -15.11
CA LEU A 497 -0.07 -21.33 -16.41
C LEU A 497 0.84 -20.12 -16.55
N ASP A 498 2.13 -20.38 -16.60
CA ASP A 498 3.22 -19.39 -16.47
C ASP A 498 3.19 -18.62 -15.14
N CYS A 499 4.26 -17.93 -14.81
CA CYS A 499 4.39 -17.15 -13.59
C CYS A 499 5.16 -15.83 -13.79
N GLY A 500 5.34 -15.43 -15.05
CA GLY A 500 6.03 -14.20 -15.39
C GLY A 500 7.50 -14.15 -15.00
N GLY A 501 8.09 -12.96 -15.13
CA GLY A 501 9.46 -12.70 -14.72
C GLY A 501 9.84 -11.24 -14.90
N VAL A 502 10.42 -10.62 -13.87
CA VAL A 502 10.89 -9.22 -13.89
C VAL A 502 12.25 -9.13 -13.21
N LEU A 503 13.23 -8.55 -13.92
CA LEU A 503 14.60 -8.43 -13.40
C LEU A 503 14.76 -7.45 -12.24
N SER A 504 13.84 -6.50 -12.07
CA SER A 504 13.97 -5.42 -11.11
C SER A 504 13.50 -5.76 -9.68
N PHE A 505 12.73 -6.85 -9.51
CA PHE A 505 12.23 -7.31 -8.21
C PHE A 505 11.74 -8.76 -8.29
N ASP A 506 11.52 -9.38 -7.14
CA ASP A 506 10.97 -10.74 -7.03
C ASP A 506 9.46 -10.74 -7.34
N LEU A 507 9.10 -11.11 -8.57
CA LEU A 507 7.72 -11.10 -9.04
C LEU A 507 6.84 -12.07 -8.25
N ALA A 508 7.34 -13.28 -7.95
CA ALA A 508 6.58 -14.25 -7.16
C ALA A 508 6.18 -13.68 -5.80
N GLN A 509 7.12 -13.04 -5.11
CA GLN A 509 6.88 -12.49 -3.77
C GLN A 509 6.02 -11.22 -3.78
N GLU A 510 6.14 -10.38 -4.82
CA GLU A 510 5.47 -9.09 -4.88
C GLU A 510 4.10 -9.14 -5.59
N VAL A 511 3.86 -10.13 -6.47
CA VAL A 511 2.69 -10.20 -7.32
C VAL A 511 1.96 -11.53 -7.19
N ASP A 512 2.60 -12.68 -7.57
CA ASP A 512 1.90 -13.95 -7.71
C ASP A 512 1.36 -14.46 -6.37
N ILE A 513 2.23 -14.58 -5.36
CA ILE A 513 1.83 -15.09 -4.04
C ILE A 513 0.78 -14.18 -3.37
N PRO A 514 0.92 -12.85 -3.35
CA PRO A 514 -0.13 -11.97 -2.86
C PRO A 514 -1.45 -12.11 -3.61
N PHE A 515 -1.42 -12.26 -4.95
CA PHE A 515 -2.63 -12.48 -5.74
C PHE A 515 -3.30 -13.82 -5.39
N LEU A 516 -2.54 -14.91 -5.33
CA LEU A 516 -3.06 -16.23 -4.94
C LEU A 516 -3.70 -16.19 -3.55
N ARG A 517 -3.05 -15.53 -2.59
CA ARG A 517 -3.61 -15.35 -1.23
C ARG A 517 -4.85 -14.47 -1.18
N LYS A 518 -4.89 -13.42 -2.01
CA LYS A 518 -6.09 -12.59 -2.19
C LYS A 518 -7.27 -13.45 -2.67
N GLU A 519 -7.01 -14.37 -3.59
CA GLU A 519 -8.00 -15.33 -4.08
C GLU A 519 -8.21 -16.55 -3.13
N LYS A 520 -7.60 -16.54 -1.91
CA LYS A 520 -7.69 -17.62 -0.92
C LYS A 520 -7.15 -18.97 -1.43
N ILE A 521 -6.14 -18.90 -2.29
CA ILE A 521 -5.37 -20.05 -2.76
C ILE A 521 -4.08 -20.10 -1.94
N TYR A 522 -3.83 -21.21 -1.27
CA TYR A 522 -2.67 -21.40 -0.39
C TYR A 522 -1.75 -22.53 -0.85
N LYS A 523 -2.13 -23.22 -1.94
CA LYS A 523 -1.32 -24.18 -2.65
C LYS A 523 -1.72 -24.17 -4.13
N LEU A 524 -0.79 -24.50 -5.02
CA LEU A 524 -1.06 -24.78 -6.42
C LEU A 524 -1.00 -26.30 -6.64
N ASP A 525 -2.01 -26.85 -7.27
CA ASP A 525 -2.02 -28.26 -7.66
C ASP A 525 -1.09 -28.50 -8.86
N CYS A 526 -0.98 -27.50 -9.75
CA CYS A 526 -0.04 -27.55 -10.84
C CYS A 526 0.47 -26.15 -11.24
N LEU A 527 1.77 -26.08 -11.59
CA LEU A 527 2.37 -24.97 -12.34
C LEU A 527 2.72 -25.52 -13.72
N ILE A 528 2.18 -24.95 -14.78
CA ILE A 528 2.48 -25.29 -16.17
C ILE A 528 3.33 -24.16 -16.75
N ALA A 529 4.47 -24.47 -17.33
CA ALA A 529 5.28 -23.51 -18.08
C ALA A 529 5.04 -23.71 -19.59
N SER A 530 4.59 -22.65 -20.26
CA SER A 530 4.37 -22.70 -21.71
C SER A 530 5.69 -22.89 -22.48
N HIS A 531 6.75 -22.21 -22.06
CA HIS A 531 8.12 -22.31 -22.57
C HIS A 531 9.13 -21.69 -21.57
N SER A 532 10.41 -21.62 -21.92
CA SER A 532 11.48 -21.30 -20.99
C SER A 532 11.90 -19.83 -20.94
N ASP A 533 11.21 -18.92 -21.63
CA ASP A 533 11.56 -17.49 -21.61
C ASP A 533 11.32 -16.86 -20.24
N TYR A 534 12.16 -15.89 -19.90
CA TYR A 534 12.20 -15.30 -18.55
C TYR A 534 10.88 -14.63 -18.16
N ASP A 535 10.18 -14.01 -19.09
CA ASP A 535 8.89 -13.36 -18.85
C ASP A 535 7.70 -14.35 -18.72
N HIS A 536 7.98 -15.66 -18.78
CA HIS A 536 7.03 -16.75 -18.51
C HIS A 536 7.39 -17.56 -17.27
N ILE A 537 8.68 -17.87 -17.06
CA ILE A 537 9.11 -18.74 -15.94
C ILE A 537 10.12 -18.08 -14.98
N GLY A 538 10.46 -16.80 -15.18
CA GLY A 538 11.47 -16.11 -14.39
C GLY A 538 11.18 -16.07 -12.88
N ALA A 539 9.93 -16.10 -12.49
CA ALA A 539 9.52 -16.13 -11.08
C ALA A 539 9.43 -17.55 -10.47
N LYS A 540 9.60 -18.62 -11.27
CA LYS A 540 9.39 -20.03 -10.86
C LYS A 540 10.13 -20.43 -9.61
N ASP A 541 11.45 -20.19 -9.55
CA ASP A 541 12.28 -20.67 -8.44
C ASP A 541 11.90 -19.97 -7.11
N SER A 542 11.59 -18.67 -7.17
CA SER A 542 11.07 -17.94 -6.02
C SER A 542 9.68 -18.43 -5.62
N LEU A 543 8.79 -18.66 -6.59
CA LEU A 543 7.45 -19.17 -6.34
C LEU A 543 7.48 -20.55 -5.68
N THR A 544 8.21 -21.51 -6.23
CA THR A 544 8.27 -22.88 -5.70
C THR A 544 8.98 -22.98 -4.36
N SER A 545 9.91 -22.06 -4.05
CA SER A 545 10.59 -22.02 -2.75
C SER A 545 9.72 -21.42 -1.62
N LYS A 546 8.77 -20.54 -1.96
CA LYS A 546 7.98 -19.75 -0.98
C LYS A 546 6.50 -20.12 -0.95
N PHE A 547 6.03 -20.89 -1.92
CA PHE A 547 4.64 -21.30 -2.05
C PHE A 547 4.54 -22.79 -2.39
N SER A 548 3.52 -23.47 -1.87
CA SER A 548 3.34 -24.90 -2.11
C SER A 548 2.87 -25.15 -3.54
N VAL A 549 3.70 -25.79 -4.37
CA VAL A 549 3.39 -26.23 -5.73
C VAL A 549 3.52 -27.75 -5.77
N GLN A 550 2.45 -28.48 -6.11
CA GLN A 550 2.46 -29.95 -6.05
C GLN A 550 3.07 -30.57 -7.29
N LYS A 551 2.80 -30.03 -8.49
CA LYS A 551 3.31 -30.53 -9.75
C LYS A 551 3.85 -29.38 -10.60
N PHE A 552 4.96 -29.60 -11.31
CA PHE A 552 5.49 -28.70 -12.31
C PHE A 552 5.56 -29.42 -13.66
N VAL A 553 5.01 -28.81 -14.70
CA VAL A 553 4.86 -29.39 -16.03
C VAL A 553 5.44 -28.45 -17.08
N THR A 554 6.30 -28.99 -17.94
CA THR A 554 6.92 -28.25 -19.06
C THR A 554 6.94 -29.06 -20.34
N SER A 555 6.72 -30.39 -20.26
CA SER A 555 6.86 -31.29 -21.39
C SER A 555 5.57 -31.43 -22.18
N LYS A 556 5.68 -31.44 -23.51
CA LYS A 556 4.54 -31.65 -24.45
C LYS A 556 3.93 -33.04 -24.30
N GLU A 557 4.74 -34.01 -23.91
CA GLU A 557 4.36 -35.42 -23.75
C GLU A 557 3.42 -35.67 -22.56
N GLU A 558 3.36 -34.71 -21.62
CA GLU A 558 2.45 -34.82 -20.49
C GLU A 558 0.98 -34.50 -20.84
N PHE A 559 0.72 -34.05 -22.07
CA PHE A 559 -0.61 -33.69 -22.50
C PHE A 559 -1.26 -34.81 -23.35
N PRO A 560 -2.61 -35.06 -23.20
CA PRO A 560 -3.57 -34.26 -22.41
C PRO A 560 -3.33 -34.39 -20.91
N LEU A 561 -3.34 -33.23 -20.20
CA LEU A 561 -3.08 -33.15 -18.76
C LEU A 561 -4.39 -32.88 -18.02
N THR A 562 -4.74 -33.75 -17.08
CA THR A 562 -5.92 -33.55 -16.22
C THR A 562 -5.52 -33.29 -14.78
N ILE A 563 -5.98 -32.17 -14.20
CA ILE A 563 -5.80 -31.77 -12.81
C ILE A 563 -7.20 -31.49 -12.22
N GLY A 564 -7.66 -32.37 -11.33
CA GLY A 564 -9.06 -32.32 -10.90
C GLY A 564 -10.03 -32.49 -12.09
N ASN A 565 -10.88 -31.49 -12.31
CA ASN A 565 -11.82 -31.46 -13.45
C ASN A 565 -11.27 -30.66 -14.66
N LEU A 566 -10.06 -30.11 -14.56
CA LEU A 566 -9.46 -29.30 -15.60
C LEU A 566 -8.64 -30.18 -16.53
N THR A 567 -9.03 -30.28 -17.79
CA THR A 567 -8.29 -31.04 -18.80
C THR A 567 -7.72 -30.12 -19.87
N PHE A 568 -6.40 -30.08 -19.94
CA PHE A 568 -5.64 -29.28 -20.90
C PHE A 568 -5.22 -30.17 -22.07
N VAL A 569 -5.44 -29.69 -23.30
CA VAL A 569 -5.01 -30.35 -24.54
C VAL A 569 -3.99 -29.47 -25.23
N ASN A 570 -2.82 -30.02 -25.54
CA ASN A 570 -1.77 -29.30 -26.28
C ASN A 570 -1.90 -29.54 -27.78
N TYR A 571 -1.93 -28.46 -28.55
CA TYR A 571 -1.98 -28.51 -30.03
C TYR A 571 -0.63 -28.29 -30.70
N ASN A 572 0.38 -27.80 -29.96
CA ASN A 572 1.72 -27.66 -30.53
C ASN A 572 2.56 -28.92 -30.28
N VAL A 573 2.48 -29.85 -31.21
CA VAL A 573 3.26 -31.10 -31.21
C VAL A 573 4.59 -30.96 -31.96
N TYR A 574 4.89 -29.82 -32.58
CA TYR A 574 6.05 -29.60 -33.43
C TYR A 574 7.31 -29.33 -32.64
N SER A 575 8.46 -29.71 -33.21
CA SER A 575 9.79 -29.58 -32.61
C SER A 575 10.46 -28.22 -32.89
N GLY A 576 9.79 -27.12 -32.83
CA GLY A 576 10.28 -25.78 -33.19
C GLY A 576 11.77 -25.50 -33.01
N GLU A 577 12.32 -24.63 -33.80
CA GLU A 577 13.77 -24.30 -33.81
C GLU A 577 14.15 -23.37 -32.67
N ASN A 578 13.30 -22.38 -32.33
CA ASN A 578 13.53 -21.42 -31.27
C ASN A 578 12.61 -21.68 -30.05
N VAL A 579 12.83 -20.93 -28.97
CA VAL A 579 12.09 -21.10 -27.71
C VAL A 579 10.59 -20.81 -27.87
N ASN A 580 10.25 -19.78 -28.65
CA ASN A 580 8.86 -19.37 -28.86
C ASN A 580 8.08 -20.43 -29.69
N GLU A 581 8.70 -21.02 -30.71
CA GLU A 581 8.10 -22.11 -31.48
C GLU A 581 7.85 -23.37 -30.62
N LYS A 582 8.57 -23.53 -29.52
CA LYS A 582 8.38 -24.65 -28.56
C LYS A 582 7.26 -24.39 -27.57
N SER A 583 6.64 -23.21 -27.56
CA SER A 583 5.56 -22.88 -26.65
C SER A 583 4.43 -23.91 -26.67
N LEU A 584 3.94 -24.29 -25.50
CA LEU A 584 2.69 -25.04 -25.40
C LEU A 584 1.52 -24.18 -25.90
N VAL A 585 0.69 -24.79 -26.74
CA VAL A 585 -0.58 -24.17 -27.19
C VAL A 585 -1.71 -24.99 -26.61
N LEU A 586 -2.28 -24.50 -25.51
CA LEU A 586 -3.20 -25.27 -24.68
C LEU A 586 -4.65 -24.83 -24.86
N SER A 587 -5.55 -25.76 -25.08
CA SER A 587 -6.98 -25.51 -24.95
C SER A 587 -7.52 -26.08 -23.63
N LEU A 588 -8.52 -25.36 -23.11
CA LEU A 588 -9.28 -25.75 -21.93
C LEU A 588 -10.77 -25.46 -22.17
N ASN A 589 -11.62 -26.50 -22.07
CA ASN A 589 -13.07 -26.29 -22.04
C ASN A 589 -13.49 -26.09 -20.59
N PHE A 590 -13.90 -24.87 -20.24
CA PHE A 590 -14.18 -24.51 -18.85
C PHE A 590 -15.23 -23.40 -18.76
N MET A 591 -16.10 -23.47 -17.77
CA MET A 591 -17.21 -22.51 -17.57
C MET A 591 -18.17 -22.38 -18.78
N GLY A 592 -18.25 -23.41 -19.66
CA GLY A 592 -19.03 -23.36 -20.88
C GLY A 592 -18.40 -22.59 -22.02
N LYS A 593 -17.10 -22.25 -21.92
CA LYS A 593 -16.28 -21.56 -22.93
C LYS A 593 -15.01 -22.37 -23.22
N ILE A 594 -14.53 -22.25 -24.43
CA ILE A 594 -13.24 -22.81 -24.83
C ILE A 594 -12.19 -21.70 -24.76
N PHE A 595 -11.23 -21.87 -23.85
CA PHE A 595 -10.04 -21.01 -23.73
C PHE A 595 -8.91 -21.61 -24.56
N LEU A 596 -8.21 -20.76 -25.31
CA LEU A 596 -6.99 -21.15 -26.01
C LEU A 596 -5.83 -20.23 -25.58
N PHE A 597 -4.78 -20.84 -25.00
CA PHE A 597 -3.58 -20.18 -24.53
C PHE A 597 -2.44 -20.53 -25.47
N THR A 598 -1.87 -19.54 -26.17
CA THR A 598 -0.91 -19.78 -27.24
C THR A 598 0.55 -19.59 -26.81
N GLY A 599 0.80 -19.23 -25.53
CA GLY A 599 2.14 -18.85 -25.09
C GLY A 599 2.71 -17.78 -26.01
N ASP A 600 3.93 -17.99 -26.50
CA ASP A 600 4.59 -17.09 -27.46
C ASP A 600 4.74 -17.74 -28.84
N ALA A 601 3.89 -18.72 -29.16
CA ALA A 601 3.86 -19.38 -30.47
C ALA A 601 3.81 -18.36 -31.62
N ASP A 602 4.66 -18.56 -32.61
CA ASP A 602 4.76 -17.69 -33.78
C ASP A 602 3.78 -18.06 -34.90
N LYS A 603 3.74 -17.23 -35.95
CA LYS A 603 2.86 -17.44 -37.13
C LYS A 603 3.05 -18.78 -37.82
N ASN A 604 4.25 -19.36 -37.79
CA ASN A 604 4.53 -20.62 -38.44
C ASN A 604 3.83 -21.74 -37.68
N ILE A 605 3.97 -21.75 -36.37
CA ILE A 605 3.29 -22.70 -35.47
C ILE A 605 1.76 -22.51 -35.56
N GLU A 606 1.26 -21.26 -35.54
CA GLU A 606 -0.17 -20.97 -35.69
C GLU A 606 -0.73 -21.58 -36.99
N LYS A 607 -0.02 -21.38 -38.11
CA LYS A 607 -0.42 -21.92 -39.42
C LYS A 607 -0.37 -23.46 -39.46
N GLN A 608 0.59 -24.06 -38.81
CA GLN A 608 0.67 -25.51 -38.69
C GLN A 608 -0.50 -26.06 -37.90
N ILE A 609 -0.78 -25.46 -36.71
CA ILE A 609 -1.88 -25.87 -35.83
C ILE A 609 -3.23 -25.85 -36.56
N ILE A 610 -3.55 -24.75 -37.26
CA ILE A 610 -4.84 -24.64 -37.96
C ILE A 610 -4.96 -25.58 -39.16
N ARG A 611 -3.86 -25.86 -39.85
CA ARG A 611 -3.84 -26.84 -40.93
C ARG A 611 -4.17 -28.25 -40.47
N ASP A 612 -3.56 -28.65 -39.32
CA ASP A 612 -3.72 -30.00 -38.80
C ASP A 612 -5.00 -30.15 -37.95
N ASN A 613 -5.55 -29.00 -37.50
CA ASN A 613 -6.79 -28.96 -36.70
C ASN A 613 -7.80 -27.97 -37.29
N PRO A 614 -8.43 -28.30 -38.46
CA PRO A 614 -9.30 -27.37 -39.19
C PRO A 614 -10.59 -27.00 -38.43
N ASN A 615 -10.98 -27.79 -37.43
CA ASN A 615 -12.14 -27.54 -36.59
C ASN A 615 -11.84 -26.85 -35.26
N LEU A 616 -10.56 -26.46 -35.01
CA LEU A 616 -10.19 -25.80 -33.77
C LEU A 616 -10.83 -24.41 -33.68
N LYS A 617 -11.59 -24.19 -32.63
CA LYS A 617 -12.27 -22.94 -32.28
C LYS A 617 -11.98 -22.61 -30.82
N ALA A 618 -12.09 -21.35 -30.47
CA ALA A 618 -12.03 -20.90 -29.08
C ALA A 618 -12.90 -19.66 -28.89
N ASP A 619 -13.55 -19.56 -27.74
CA ASP A 619 -14.33 -18.38 -27.37
C ASP A 619 -13.39 -17.28 -26.83
N ILE A 620 -12.38 -17.64 -26.05
CA ILE A 620 -11.41 -16.72 -25.46
C ILE A 620 -10.01 -17.15 -25.87
N LEU A 621 -9.33 -16.25 -26.59
CA LEU A 621 -7.97 -16.46 -27.09
C LEU A 621 -6.99 -15.55 -26.37
N LYS A 622 -6.01 -16.12 -25.65
CA LYS A 622 -4.81 -15.37 -25.26
C LYS A 622 -3.93 -15.21 -26.51
N LEU A 623 -3.70 -13.98 -26.93
CA LEU A 623 -2.87 -13.70 -28.10
C LEU A 623 -1.41 -14.10 -27.87
N GLY A 624 -0.82 -14.71 -28.88
CA GLY A 624 0.58 -15.11 -28.85
C GLY A 624 1.53 -13.94 -28.70
N HIS A 625 2.62 -14.17 -27.97
CA HIS A 625 3.78 -13.29 -27.84
C HIS A 625 3.38 -11.83 -27.49
N HIS A 626 2.46 -11.68 -26.54
CA HIS A 626 1.99 -10.39 -26.02
C HIS A 626 1.45 -9.42 -27.09
N GLY A 627 0.96 -9.93 -28.21
CA GLY A 627 0.53 -9.13 -29.34
C GLY A 627 1.70 -8.65 -30.23
N SER A 628 2.79 -9.41 -30.30
CA SER A 628 3.90 -9.18 -31.24
C SER A 628 3.44 -9.36 -32.68
N LYS A 629 4.04 -8.60 -33.64
CA LYS A 629 3.83 -8.81 -35.05
C LYS A 629 4.29 -10.18 -35.58
N THR A 630 5.07 -10.92 -34.80
CA THR A 630 5.53 -12.27 -35.13
C THR A 630 4.47 -13.36 -34.90
N SER A 631 3.38 -13.03 -34.24
CA SER A 631 2.26 -13.94 -33.92
C SER A 631 0.93 -13.41 -34.43
N SER A 632 -0.15 -14.12 -34.10
CA SER A 632 -1.55 -13.75 -34.35
C SER A 632 -1.81 -13.46 -35.83
N CYS A 633 -1.47 -14.42 -36.70
CA CYS A 633 -1.67 -14.26 -38.16
C CYS A 633 -3.15 -14.22 -38.49
N LYS A 634 -3.49 -13.59 -39.66
CA LYS A 634 -4.88 -13.36 -40.04
C LYS A 634 -5.64 -14.67 -40.20
N GLU A 635 -5.04 -15.64 -40.83
CA GLU A 635 -5.62 -16.96 -41.11
C GLU A 635 -5.96 -17.71 -39.80
N PHE A 636 -5.08 -17.60 -38.81
CA PHE A 636 -5.29 -18.18 -37.48
C PHE A 636 -6.48 -17.50 -36.77
N LEU A 637 -6.51 -16.19 -36.75
CA LEU A 637 -7.59 -15.44 -36.08
C LEU A 637 -8.95 -15.69 -36.74
N GLU A 638 -9.01 -15.76 -38.11
CA GLU A 638 -10.24 -16.06 -38.85
C GLU A 638 -10.74 -17.48 -38.55
N GLN A 639 -9.84 -18.45 -38.48
CA GLN A 639 -10.22 -19.83 -38.19
C GLN A 639 -10.66 -20.01 -36.75
N ILE A 640 -9.88 -19.53 -35.77
CA ILE A 640 -10.22 -19.65 -34.33
C ILE A 640 -11.50 -18.87 -34.03
N SER A 641 -11.68 -17.69 -34.65
CA SER A 641 -12.86 -16.83 -34.56
C SER A 641 -13.30 -16.56 -33.10
N PRO A 642 -12.41 -16.04 -32.24
CA PRO A 642 -12.69 -15.85 -30.83
C PRO A 642 -13.71 -14.72 -30.60
N GLU A 643 -14.54 -14.85 -29.54
CA GLU A 643 -15.39 -13.76 -29.07
C GLU A 643 -14.57 -12.62 -28.47
N VAL A 644 -13.49 -12.97 -27.75
CA VAL A 644 -12.60 -12.03 -27.10
C VAL A 644 -11.14 -12.50 -27.17
N CYS A 645 -10.27 -11.61 -27.58
CA CYS A 645 -8.82 -11.78 -27.47
C CYS A 645 -8.29 -11.13 -26.19
N VAL A 646 -7.42 -11.82 -25.45
CA VAL A 646 -6.74 -11.25 -24.28
C VAL A 646 -5.27 -11.04 -24.61
N ILE A 647 -4.76 -9.85 -24.31
CA ILE A 647 -3.38 -9.47 -24.51
C ILE A 647 -2.73 -9.21 -23.15
N SER A 648 -1.89 -10.13 -22.70
CA SER A 648 -1.07 -9.91 -21.50
C SER A 648 0.13 -9.07 -21.90
N VAL A 649 0.21 -7.84 -21.41
CA VAL A 649 1.24 -6.89 -21.82
C VAL A 649 1.48 -5.83 -20.77
N GLY A 650 2.71 -5.35 -20.65
CA GLY A 650 3.08 -4.30 -19.69
C GLY A 650 2.91 -2.89 -20.25
N LYS A 651 2.41 -1.97 -19.44
CA LYS A 651 2.33 -0.54 -19.79
C LYS A 651 3.73 0.02 -20.02
N ASN A 652 3.90 0.77 -21.11
CA ASN A 652 5.18 1.38 -21.49
C ASN A 652 6.32 0.36 -21.68
N ASN A 653 6.01 -0.86 -22.13
CA ASN A 653 7.02 -1.89 -22.35
C ASN A 653 8.02 -1.49 -23.47
N LYS A 654 9.26 -1.93 -23.32
CA LYS A 654 10.36 -1.60 -24.23
C LYS A 654 10.24 -2.23 -25.62
N TYR A 655 9.35 -3.21 -25.79
CA TYR A 655 9.17 -3.95 -27.04
C TYR A 655 8.16 -3.30 -27.97
N GLY A 656 7.37 -2.33 -27.46
CA GLY A 656 6.32 -1.66 -28.23
C GLY A 656 5.08 -2.54 -28.44
N HIS A 657 4.89 -3.56 -27.61
CA HIS A 657 3.71 -4.43 -27.68
C HIS A 657 2.49 -3.79 -26.98
N PRO A 658 1.26 -4.12 -27.39
CA PRO A 658 0.93 -4.84 -28.63
C PRO A 658 1.29 -4.03 -29.87
N ASP A 659 1.79 -4.71 -30.92
CA ASP A 659 2.16 -4.08 -32.15
C ASP A 659 0.94 -3.48 -32.86
N LYS A 660 1.12 -2.32 -33.48
CA LYS A 660 0.04 -1.60 -34.18
C LYS A 660 -0.57 -2.43 -35.32
N GLU A 661 0.22 -3.27 -35.96
CA GLU A 661 -0.26 -4.16 -37.04
C GLU A 661 -1.20 -5.22 -36.48
N VAL A 662 -0.94 -5.75 -35.27
CA VAL A 662 -1.83 -6.73 -34.62
C VAL A 662 -3.14 -6.07 -34.24
N ILE A 663 -3.09 -4.89 -33.61
CA ILE A 663 -4.29 -4.13 -33.27
C ILE A 663 -5.12 -3.78 -34.50
N LYS A 664 -4.46 -3.34 -35.59
CA LYS A 664 -5.13 -3.07 -36.87
C LYS A 664 -5.84 -4.32 -37.40
N ARG A 665 -5.17 -5.47 -37.38
CA ARG A 665 -5.73 -6.76 -37.84
C ARG A 665 -6.94 -7.20 -37.02
N LEU A 666 -6.88 -7.06 -35.66
CA LEU A 666 -8.03 -7.34 -34.80
C LEU A 666 -9.24 -6.46 -35.13
N ASN A 667 -9.01 -5.16 -35.37
CA ASN A 667 -10.05 -4.20 -35.74
C ASN A 667 -10.64 -4.53 -37.11
N GLU A 668 -9.81 -4.89 -38.11
CA GLU A 668 -10.24 -5.26 -39.45
C GLU A 668 -11.10 -6.54 -39.44
N LEU A 669 -10.82 -7.48 -38.52
CA LEU A 669 -11.59 -8.70 -38.34
C LEU A 669 -12.81 -8.51 -37.39
N GLY A 670 -13.02 -7.32 -36.84
CA GLY A 670 -14.09 -7.04 -35.91
C GLY A 670 -13.97 -7.79 -34.57
N LEU A 671 -12.78 -8.27 -34.20
CA LEU A 671 -12.54 -9.02 -32.98
C LEU A 671 -12.40 -8.09 -31.79
N LYS A 672 -13.12 -8.39 -30.71
CA LYS A 672 -12.99 -7.69 -29.44
C LYS A 672 -11.68 -8.10 -28.76
N TYR A 673 -11.02 -7.16 -28.09
CA TYR A 673 -9.82 -7.47 -27.31
C TYR A 673 -9.78 -6.69 -26.00
N ARG A 674 -9.10 -7.28 -25.03
CA ARG A 674 -8.86 -6.73 -23.68
C ARG A 674 -7.35 -6.77 -23.39
N ARG A 675 -6.84 -5.78 -22.68
CA ARG A 675 -5.39 -5.61 -22.44
C ARG A 675 -5.10 -5.46 -20.95
N THR A 676 -4.10 -6.19 -20.46
CA THR A 676 -3.71 -6.10 -19.04
C THR A 676 -3.05 -4.78 -18.65
N ASP A 677 -2.42 -4.07 -19.60
CA ASP A 677 -1.83 -2.73 -19.37
C ASP A 677 -2.85 -1.60 -19.27
N GLU A 678 -4.09 -1.83 -19.73
CA GLU A 678 -5.19 -0.87 -19.68
C GLU A 678 -6.19 -1.19 -18.58
N GLU A 679 -6.51 -2.48 -18.36
CA GLU A 679 -7.56 -2.93 -17.45
C GLU A 679 -7.02 -3.53 -16.14
N GLY A 680 -5.71 -3.76 -16.02
CA GLY A 680 -5.13 -4.55 -14.94
C GLY A 680 -5.35 -6.04 -15.14
N THR A 681 -5.52 -6.80 -14.07
CA THR A 681 -5.81 -8.24 -14.13
C THR A 681 -7.21 -8.48 -14.70
N ILE A 682 -7.27 -9.25 -15.79
CA ILE A 682 -8.52 -9.60 -16.47
C ILE A 682 -9.03 -10.93 -15.92
N THR A 683 -10.20 -10.93 -15.30
CA THR A 683 -10.76 -12.12 -14.64
C THR A 683 -12.11 -12.49 -15.23
N TYR A 684 -12.24 -13.75 -15.65
CA TYR A 684 -13.49 -14.41 -15.93
C TYR A 684 -13.84 -15.27 -14.71
N ARG A 685 -15.01 -15.02 -14.08
CA ARG A 685 -15.41 -15.70 -12.84
C ARG A 685 -16.86 -16.12 -12.90
N ARG A 686 -17.14 -17.33 -12.42
CA ARG A 686 -18.48 -17.89 -12.28
C ARG A 686 -18.63 -18.52 -10.90
N TYR A 687 -19.84 -18.43 -10.34
CA TYR A 687 -20.23 -19.15 -9.13
C TYR A 687 -21.14 -20.32 -9.53
N PHE A 688 -21.02 -21.48 -8.91
CA PHE A 688 -21.68 -22.73 -9.31
C PHE A 688 -23.21 -22.67 -9.51
N HIS A 689 -23.91 -21.64 -9.11
CA HIS A 689 -25.36 -21.52 -9.27
C HIS A 689 -25.78 -20.35 -10.17
N GLN A 690 -24.85 -19.71 -10.86
CA GLN A 690 -25.20 -18.68 -11.84
C GLN A 690 -25.46 -19.28 -13.21
N PRO A 691 -26.53 -18.87 -13.92
CA PRO A 691 -26.76 -19.31 -15.30
C PRO A 691 -25.60 -18.90 -16.21
N LEU A 692 -25.43 -19.60 -17.33
CA LEU A 692 -24.48 -19.30 -18.40
C LEU A 692 -24.89 -17.99 -19.10
N GLY A 693 -24.78 -16.86 -18.44
CA GLY A 693 -25.07 -15.55 -18.98
C GLY A 693 -23.90 -14.63 -18.80
N ASP A 694 -23.51 -13.92 -19.84
CA ASP A 694 -22.60 -12.79 -19.92
C ASP A 694 -21.32 -12.87 -19.04
N LEU A 695 -20.36 -13.67 -19.52
CA LEU A 695 -18.97 -13.64 -19.07
C LEU A 695 -18.19 -12.54 -19.80
#